data_af768ccde3abc5ebed51321a5aa85306
#
_entry.id   af768ccde3abc5ebed51321a5aa85306
#
_cell.length_a   1.000
_cell.length_b   1.000
_cell.length_c   1.000
_cell.angle_alpha   90.00
_cell.angle_beta   90.00
_cell.angle_gamma   90.00
#
_symmetry.space_group_name_H-M   'P 1'
#
loop_
_entity.id
_entity.type
_entity.pdbx_description
1 polymer ?
#
loop_
_entity_poly.entity_id
_entity_poly.type
_entity_poly.pdbx_seq_one_letter_code
_entity_poly.pdbx_strand_id
1 'polypeptide(L)'
;MRIAVIGGGPGGLYFAALAKQLSPAAEITLWERNAPDDVFGFGVVFSDETLDGIAQADPEIFAAMSEGFARWTDIDIRYGGSTLTSGGHGFAALGRERLLRILQERCVALGVDLRYRTEAPDVAELARTHDLVVASDGVRSTVRECYADTFRPSLDERGCRYMWLGTDKVFDAFTFIVDKHDFGVVQVHAYPFDDRRSTFIVELAEDAWRRGGFAEFAGRDLPRGASDDAGIARCEALLAEHLDGHRLIPNNSRWIRFSTVRNATWHHENVVLLGDAAHTAHFSIGSGTKLAMEDALALAACLNEHAGIPAALTAYEAERKPVVRSTQRAAQASLEWFENIDRAVGQAPEQFAFNLLTRSRRVTHANLLERDPEFVAQVDAAFTAGRPDRVDAAPMFQPLRLGSIRLRNRVVVPPMATYAAQDGIPGPFESAHLGALALGGASLVFAGMTAVLPNGRATEACPGLWSNAHEAAWRDVVTRVKEQAPDGPLLGIQLSHAGRRAATTVPDADGRSVSLGPSGWPTVAASAIAWDANNDFRPREADRADLDAITAAFAAAAARADRAGFDALELQYGHGHLLSGFLSPLTNLREDEYGGSLAGRLRFPIEVLSAVRAVWPTNKPLVVRISASDWAEGGTTEDDAVAIARALAAAGADAMDVSSGEVVPHERPAYGRGYQTPFADLIRNATGVPTIAVGAISTYDDVNSILLAGRADLCAVGRAHLYDPMWTLHAAAEQGYTGTGAPWPSAWRPGSRKPPGAGSDRVPPRLHLLRETVEAVPRRWRPKCDSPLVAVPGRR
;
A
#
# COMPACT_ATOMS: atom_id res chain seq x y z
N MET A 1 17.75 39.03 -11.71
CA MET A 1 17.97 37.73 -10.99
C MET A 1 18.83 36.86 -11.86
N ARG A 2 19.94 36.35 -11.31
CA ARG A 2 20.81 35.36 -11.98
C ARG A 2 20.49 33.95 -11.47
N ILE A 3 20.16 33.06 -12.38
CA ILE A 3 19.76 31.68 -12.06
C ILE A 3 20.73 30.70 -12.73
N ALA A 4 21.29 29.80 -11.95
CA ALA A 4 22.06 28.66 -12.43
C ALA A 4 21.18 27.39 -12.42
N VAL A 5 21.13 26.68 -13.54
CA VAL A 5 20.44 25.40 -13.65
C VAL A 5 21.46 24.31 -13.99
N ILE A 6 21.55 23.27 -13.16
CA ILE A 6 22.49 22.16 -13.32
C ILE A 6 21.69 20.93 -13.79
N GLY A 7 21.93 20.53 -15.04
CA GLY A 7 21.26 19.39 -15.70
C GLY A 7 20.20 19.80 -16.72
N GLY A 8 20.39 19.36 -17.97
CA GLY A 8 19.54 19.61 -19.13
C GLY A 8 18.47 18.54 -19.39
N GLY A 9 17.99 17.88 -18.33
CA GLY A 9 16.85 16.99 -18.39
C GLY A 9 15.52 17.75 -18.52
N PRO A 10 14.37 17.02 -18.70
CA PRO A 10 13.07 17.66 -18.90
C PRO A 10 12.69 18.67 -17.81
N GLY A 11 12.98 18.37 -16.53
CA GLY A 11 12.68 19.28 -15.43
C GLY A 11 13.49 20.58 -15.49
N GLY A 12 14.81 20.48 -15.70
CA GLY A 12 15.71 21.65 -15.77
C GLY A 12 15.41 22.56 -16.95
N LEU A 13 15.22 22.00 -18.14
CA LEU A 13 14.86 22.76 -19.35
C LEU A 13 13.50 23.42 -19.20
N TYR A 14 12.49 22.67 -18.72
CA TYR A 14 11.15 23.22 -18.54
C TYR A 14 11.10 24.32 -17.48
N PHE A 15 11.83 24.15 -16.36
CA PHE A 15 12.00 25.21 -15.38
C PHE A 15 12.64 26.47 -15.98
N ALA A 16 13.75 26.29 -16.73
CA ALA A 16 14.46 27.41 -17.31
C ALA A 16 13.57 28.20 -18.30
N ALA A 17 12.78 27.51 -19.12
CA ALA A 17 11.81 28.13 -20.04
C ALA A 17 10.75 28.92 -19.28
N LEU A 18 10.08 28.30 -18.27
CA LEU A 18 9.03 28.93 -17.48
C LEU A 18 9.55 30.11 -16.67
N ALA A 19 10.70 29.98 -16.00
CA ALA A 19 11.30 31.05 -15.22
C ALA A 19 11.68 32.25 -16.11
N LYS A 20 12.20 32.00 -17.31
CA LYS A 20 12.52 33.05 -18.28
C LYS A 20 11.28 33.72 -18.84
N GLN A 21 10.21 32.94 -19.09
CA GLN A 21 8.92 33.50 -19.55
C GLN A 21 8.27 34.39 -18.49
N LEU A 22 8.29 33.97 -17.21
CA LEU A 22 7.73 34.74 -16.10
C LEU A 22 8.59 35.96 -15.72
N SER A 23 9.91 35.87 -15.93
CA SER A 23 10.86 36.93 -15.63
C SER A 23 11.82 37.15 -16.81
N PRO A 24 11.40 37.89 -17.88
CA PRO A 24 12.21 38.08 -19.08
C PRO A 24 13.58 38.75 -18.84
N ALA A 25 13.71 39.54 -17.78
CA ALA A 25 14.96 40.16 -17.37
C ALA A 25 15.92 39.24 -16.59
N ALA A 26 15.51 38.04 -16.24
CA ALA A 26 16.38 37.08 -15.55
C ALA A 26 17.49 36.59 -16.50
N GLU A 27 18.70 36.50 -15.96
CA GLU A 27 19.84 35.84 -16.61
C GLU A 27 19.86 34.37 -16.17
N ILE A 28 19.53 33.45 -17.09
CA ILE A 28 19.46 32.02 -16.81
C ILE A 28 20.50 31.31 -17.63
N THR A 29 21.41 30.61 -16.95
CA THR A 29 22.40 29.71 -17.57
C THR A 29 22.14 28.30 -17.15
N LEU A 30 22.05 27.38 -18.13
CA LEU A 30 21.88 25.95 -17.91
C LEU A 30 23.13 25.19 -18.38
N TRP A 31 23.68 24.36 -17.51
CA TRP A 31 24.81 23.47 -17.83
C TRP A 31 24.33 22.03 -17.98
N GLU A 32 24.76 21.40 -19.09
CA GLU A 32 24.55 19.97 -19.37
C GLU A 32 25.86 19.35 -19.88
N ARG A 33 26.32 18.30 -19.20
CA ARG A 33 27.58 17.63 -19.53
C ARG A 33 27.53 16.79 -20.81
N ASN A 34 26.32 16.36 -21.21
CA ASN A 34 26.11 15.57 -22.42
C ASN A 34 25.84 16.48 -23.63
N ALA A 35 25.82 15.92 -24.84
CA ALA A 35 25.43 16.62 -26.04
C ALA A 35 23.89 16.84 -26.06
N PRO A 36 23.39 17.84 -26.80
CA PRO A 36 21.95 18.14 -26.85
C PRO A 36 21.11 16.99 -27.40
N ASP A 37 21.70 16.12 -28.20
CA ASP A 37 21.12 14.94 -28.83
C ASP A 37 21.38 13.62 -28.07
N ASP A 38 22.15 13.67 -26.98
CA ASP A 38 22.36 12.52 -26.11
C ASP A 38 21.10 12.29 -25.25
N VAL A 39 20.30 11.30 -25.65
CA VAL A 39 19.05 10.95 -24.98
C VAL A 39 19.14 9.57 -24.35
N PHE A 40 18.69 9.44 -23.10
CA PHE A 40 18.61 8.16 -22.38
C PHE A 40 17.14 7.73 -22.23
N GLY A 41 16.81 6.49 -22.60
CA GLY A 41 15.45 5.96 -22.63
C GLY A 41 14.72 6.30 -23.92
N PHE A 42 13.41 6.01 -23.99
CA PHE A 42 12.61 6.05 -25.22
C PHE A 42 11.39 6.94 -25.06
N GLY A 43 10.24 6.37 -24.69
CA GLY A 43 8.99 7.10 -24.54
C GLY A 43 8.78 7.65 -23.14
N VAL A 44 8.03 8.75 -23.05
CA VAL A 44 7.55 9.36 -21.81
C VAL A 44 6.03 9.38 -21.83
N VAL A 45 5.39 8.86 -20.79
CA VAL A 45 3.94 8.83 -20.65
C VAL A 45 3.47 10.01 -19.81
N PHE A 46 2.38 10.66 -20.23
CA PHE A 46 1.74 11.76 -19.54
C PHE A 46 0.30 11.41 -19.16
N SER A 47 -0.15 11.96 -18.05
CA SER A 47 -1.57 12.01 -17.67
C SER A 47 -2.19 13.34 -18.07
N ASP A 48 -3.51 13.35 -18.21
CA ASP A 48 -4.27 14.56 -18.58
C ASP A 48 -4.01 15.73 -17.64
N GLU A 49 -3.94 15.49 -16.33
CA GLU A 49 -3.67 16.54 -15.32
C GLU A 49 -2.35 17.26 -15.57
N THR A 50 -1.30 16.51 -15.94
CA THR A 50 0.01 17.11 -16.27
C THR A 50 -0.06 17.90 -17.57
N LEU A 51 -0.72 17.35 -18.57
CA LEU A 51 -0.89 18.02 -19.87
C LEU A 51 -1.71 19.30 -19.74
N ASP A 52 -2.75 19.32 -18.92
CA ASP A 52 -3.51 20.54 -18.58
C ASP A 52 -2.63 21.60 -17.91
N GLY A 53 -1.77 21.19 -16.97
CA GLY A 53 -0.81 22.07 -16.32
C GLY A 53 0.17 22.69 -17.31
N ILE A 54 0.71 21.90 -18.24
CA ILE A 54 1.62 22.37 -19.30
C ILE A 54 0.89 23.33 -20.24
N ALA A 55 -0.34 22.98 -20.69
CA ALA A 55 -1.13 23.80 -21.58
C ALA A 55 -1.45 25.19 -21.02
N GLN A 56 -1.63 25.29 -19.70
CA GLN A 56 -1.88 26.56 -19.02
C GLN A 56 -0.60 27.38 -18.81
N ALA A 57 0.51 26.70 -18.48
CA ALA A 57 1.77 27.38 -18.18
C ALA A 57 2.51 27.84 -19.44
N ASP A 58 2.55 27.00 -20.48
CA ASP A 58 3.17 27.30 -21.78
C ASP A 58 2.40 26.64 -22.93
N PRO A 59 1.42 27.35 -23.55
CA PRO A 59 0.64 26.86 -24.67
C PRO A 59 1.48 26.46 -25.90
N GLU A 60 2.66 27.10 -26.12
CA GLU A 60 3.52 26.80 -27.26
C GLU A 60 4.21 25.43 -27.09
N ILE A 61 4.74 25.16 -25.89
CA ILE A 61 5.28 23.82 -25.56
C ILE A 61 4.18 22.77 -25.72
N PHE A 62 2.98 23.02 -25.16
CA PHE A 62 1.88 22.08 -25.25
C PHE A 62 1.47 21.78 -26.69
N ALA A 63 1.37 22.82 -27.56
CA ALA A 63 1.05 22.66 -28.96
C ALA A 63 2.08 21.79 -29.70
N ALA A 64 3.39 22.10 -29.51
CA ALA A 64 4.48 21.33 -30.11
C ALA A 64 4.52 19.86 -29.62
N MET A 65 4.22 19.61 -28.35
CA MET A 65 4.11 18.25 -27.80
C MET A 65 2.92 17.51 -28.41
N SER A 66 1.78 18.19 -28.55
CA SER A 66 0.51 17.60 -29.00
C SER A 66 0.56 17.06 -30.41
N GLU A 67 1.37 17.65 -31.27
CA GLU A 67 1.61 17.19 -32.66
C GLU A 67 2.29 15.80 -32.74
N GLY A 68 2.96 15.39 -31.64
CA GLY A 68 3.75 14.16 -31.65
C GLY A 68 3.24 13.07 -30.70
N PHE A 69 2.10 13.24 -30.05
CA PHE A 69 1.61 12.25 -29.12
C PHE A 69 1.13 10.97 -29.81
N ALA A 70 1.67 9.82 -29.37
CA ALA A 70 0.98 8.55 -29.47
C ALA A 70 -0.09 8.49 -28.36
N ARG A 71 -1.33 8.09 -28.72
CA ARG A 71 -2.47 8.04 -27.77
C ARG A 71 -3.11 6.68 -27.82
N TRP A 72 -3.50 6.17 -26.65
CA TRP A 72 -4.26 4.93 -26.49
C TRP A 72 -5.11 4.99 -25.22
N THR A 73 -6.12 4.11 -25.16
CA THR A 73 -7.05 4.04 -24.03
C THR A 73 -6.96 2.73 -23.27
N ASP A 74 -6.26 1.75 -23.80
CA ASP A 74 -6.34 0.37 -23.35
C ASP A 74 -5.05 -0.07 -22.65
N ILE A 75 -5.19 -1.02 -21.75
CA ILE A 75 -4.09 -1.77 -21.15
C ILE A 75 -4.28 -3.24 -21.50
N ASP A 76 -3.32 -3.81 -22.20
CA ASP A 76 -3.23 -5.24 -22.48
C ASP A 76 -2.41 -5.97 -21.44
N ILE A 77 -2.90 -7.09 -20.94
CA ILE A 77 -2.19 -7.97 -20.03
C ILE A 77 -2.07 -9.34 -20.69
N ARG A 78 -0.84 -9.69 -21.10
CA ARG A 78 -0.48 -10.99 -21.69
C ARG A 78 0.06 -11.89 -20.61
N TYR A 79 -0.71 -12.88 -20.21
CA TYR A 79 -0.37 -13.79 -19.12
C TYR A 79 -1.01 -15.16 -19.32
N GLY A 80 -0.24 -16.23 -19.11
CA GLY A 80 -0.74 -17.61 -19.17
C GLY A 80 -1.31 -18.02 -20.52
N GLY A 81 -0.76 -17.49 -21.62
CA GLY A 81 -1.23 -17.74 -22.99
C GLY A 81 -2.50 -16.98 -23.37
N SER A 82 -3.00 -16.09 -22.50
CA SER A 82 -4.17 -15.24 -22.73
C SER A 82 -3.77 -13.78 -22.81
N THR A 83 -4.56 -12.99 -23.55
CA THR A 83 -4.50 -11.53 -23.50
C THR A 83 -5.83 -11.01 -22.98
N LEU A 84 -5.77 -10.26 -21.89
CA LEU A 84 -6.91 -9.54 -21.34
C LEU A 84 -6.69 -8.05 -21.55
N THR A 85 -7.70 -7.37 -22.06
CA THR A 85 -7.67 -5.94 -22.31
C THR A 85 -8.60 -5.23 -21.32
N SER A 86 -8.10 -4.16 -20.70
CA SER A 86 -8.91 -3.24 -19.90
C SER A 86 -8.91 -1.88 -20.56
N GLY A 87 -10.09 -1.35 -20.86
CA GLY A 87 -10.29 -0.11 -21.58
C GLY A 87 -10.45 1.14 -20.71
N GLY A 88 -10.59 2.30 -21.35
CA GLY A 88 -10.98 3.56 -20.73
C GLY A 88 -9.91 4.24 -19.86
N HIS A 89 -8.63 3.88 -20.00
CA HIS A 89 -7.56 4.42 -19.17
C HIS A 89 -7.04 5.80 -19.61
N GLY A 90 -6.96 6.05 -20.93
CA GLY A 90 -6.50 7.32 -21.49
C GLY A 90 -5.03 7.65 -21.20
N PHE A 91 -4.19 7.48 -22.20
CA PHE A 91 -2.75 7.78 -22.11
C PHE A 91 -2.29 8.58 -23.33
N ALA A 92 -1.27 9.43 -23.11
CA ALA A 92 -0.51 10.06 -24.17
C ALA A 92 0.97 9.85 -23.91
N ALA A 93 1.73 9.48 -24.93
CA ALA A 93 3.18 9.41 -24.84
C ALA A 93 3.87 10.15 -25.96
N LEU A 94 5.09 10.59 -25.69
CA LEU A 94 5.95 11.31 -26.60
C LEU A 94 7.35 10.71 -26.54
N GLY A 95 8.03 10.61 -27.66
CA GLY A 95 9.44 10.24 -27.66
C GLY A 95 10.27 11.22 -26.84
N ARG A 96 11.14 10.70 -25.96
CA ARG A 96 11.95 11.54 -25.05
C ARG A 96 12.87 12.49 -25.83
N GLU A 97 13.42 12.04 -26.95
CA GLU A 97 14.22 12.88 -27.85
C GLU A 97 13.43 14.10 -28.32
N ARG A 98 12.20 13.87 -28.80
CA ARG A 98 11.32 14.96 -29.27
C ARG A 98 10.96 15.92 -28.13
N LEU A 99 10.64 15.40 -26.94
CA LEU A 99 10.36 16.24 -25.78
C LEU A 99 11.54 17.16 -25.43
N LEU A 100 12.75 16.60 -25.36
CA LEU A 100 13.94 17.40 -25.05
C LEU A 100 14.20 18.47 -26.11
N ARG A 101 14.03 18.12 -27.38
CA ARG A 101 14.18 19.07 -28.51
C ARG A 101 13.19 20.24 -28.40
N ILE A 102 11.92 19.98 -28.14
CA ILE A 102 10.89 21.00 -27.95
C ILE A 102 11.29 21.95 -26.81
N LEU A 103 11.73 21.40 -25.67
CA LEU A 103 12.12 22.20 -24.51
C LEU A 103 13.40 23.01 -24.78
N GLN A 104 14.36 22.47 -25.50
CA GLN A 104 15.60 23.15 -25.92
C GLN A 104 15.29 24.33 -26.84
N GLU A 105 14.50 24.09 -27.89
CA GLU A 105 14.08 25.11 -28.84
C GLU A 105 13.35 26.25 -28.13
N ARG A 106 12.47 25.91 -27.18
CA ARG A 106 11.77 26.92 -26.35
C ARG A 106 12.73 27.75 -25.50
N CYS A 107 13.69 27.10 -24.85
CA CYS A 107 14.71 27.78 -24.06
C CYS A 107 15.52 28.75 -24.92
N VAL A 108 15.94 28.34 -26.11
CA VAL A 108 16.69 29.20 -27.05
C VAL A 108 15.83 30.36 -27.51
N ALA A 109 14.57 30.15 -27.87
CA ALA A 109 13.65 31.20 -28.32
C ALA A 109 13.41 32.27 -27.22
N LEU A 110 13.42 31.87 -25.95
CA LEU A 110 13.28 32.76 -24.79
C LEU A 110 14.59 33.43 -24.37
N GLY A 111 15.75 33.01 -24.92
CA GLY A 111 17.05 33.60 -24.61
C GLY A 111 17.69 33.03 -23.33
N VAL A 112 17.49 31.75 -23.03
CA VAL A 112 18.23 31.02 -21.99
C VAL A 112 19.60 30.63 -22.54
N ASP A 113 20.68 30.83 -21.76
CA ASP A 113 22.05 30.42 -22.10
C ASP A 113 22.24 28.92 -21.84
N LEU A 114 22.20 28.09 -22.91
CA LEU A 114 22.33 26.61 -22.84
C LEU A 114 23.79 26.20 -23.11
N ARG A 115 24.45 25.60 -22.12
CA ARG A 115 25.85 25.16 -22.19
C ARG A 115 25.92 23.63 -22.18
N TYR A 116 25.87 23.03 -23.36
CA TYR A 116 26.04 21.60 -23.54
C TYR A 116 27.51 21.19 -23.57
N ARG A 117 27.79 19.88 -23.32
CA ARG A 117 29.13 19.30 -23.23
C ARG A 117 30.01 20.06 -22.20
N THR A 118 29.37 20.60 -21.20
CA THR A 118 30.02 21.47 -20.20
C THR A 118 29.54 21.05 -18.82
N GLU A 119 30.49 20.66 -17.98
CA GLU A 119 30.16 20.43 -16.55
C GLU A 119 29.90 21.77 -15.87
N ALA A 120 28.91 21.79 -14.98
CA ALA A 120 28.63 22.97 -14.18
C ALA A 120 29.83 23.28 -13.27
N PRO A 121 30.10 24.58 -13.00
CA PRO A 121 31.02 24.96 -11.95
C PRO A 121 30.62 24.38 -10.60
N ASP A 122 31.54 24.43 -9.64
CA ASP A 122 31.29 24.01 -8.27
C ASP A 122 30.02 24.66 -7.70
N VAL A 123 29.17 23.90 -7.06
CA VAL A 123 27.88 24.37 -6.57
C VAL A 123 27.99 25.47 -5.52
N ALA A 124 29.03 25.45 -4.67
CA ALA A 124 29.29 26.52 -3.70
C ALA A 124 29.75 27.81 -4.37
N GLU A 125 30.45 27.73 -5.50
CA GLU A 125 30.77 28.90 -6.34
C GLU A 125 29.52 29.45 -7.00
N LEU A 126 28.68 28.59 -7.58
CA LEU A 126 27.41 28.99 -8.16
C LEU A 126 26.47 29.65 -7.13
N ALA A 127 26.38 29.11 -5.93
CA ALA A 127 25.55 29.64 -4.84
C ALA A 127 26.00 31.06 -4.40
N ARG A 128 27.31 31.36 -4.50
CA ARG A 128 27.84 32.71 -4.19
C ARG A 128 27.65 33.73 -5.33
N THR A 129 27.59 33.25 -6.56
CA THR A 129 27.58 34.11 -7.76
C THR A 129 26.21 34.29 -8.41
N HIS A 130 25.23 33.44 -8.04
CA HIS A 130 23.87 33.44 -8.54
C HIS A 130 22.87 33.67 -7.42
N ASP A 131 21.73 34.23 -7.74
CA ASP A 131 20.65 34.43 -6.79
C ASP A 131 19.96 33.09 -6.45
N LEU A 132 19.89 32.18 -7.42
CA LEU A 132 19.29 30.86 -7.28
C LEU A 132 20.11 29.80 -8.03
N VAL A 133 20.29 28.63 -7.42
CA VAL A 133 20.85 27.43 -8.05
C VAL A 133 19.82 26.32 -8.02
N VAL A 134 19.44 25.80 -9.19
CA VAL A 134 18.49 24.70 -9.36
C VAL A 134 19.25 23.46 -9.78
N ALA A 135 19.27 22.45 -8.91
CA ALA A 135 19.89 21.14 -9.16
C ALA A 135 18.85 20.20 -9.75
N SER A 136 18.95 19.94 -11.05
CA SER A 136 18.18 18.95 -11.82
C SER A 136 19.12 17.91 -12.45
N ASP A 137 20.21 17.60 -11.77
CA ASP A 137 21.32 16.72 -12.20
C ASP A 137 21.05 15.22 -12.03
N GLY A 138 19.78 14.87 -11.76
CA GLY A 138 19.25 13.51 -11.83
C GLY A 138 19.51 12.64 -10.59
N VAL A 139 19.24 11.34 -10.73
CA VAL A 139 19.29 10.37 -9.62
C VAL A 139 20.63 10.30 -8.91
N ARG A 140 21.74 10.55 -9.64
CA ARG A 140 23.10 10.62 -9.09
C ARG A 140 23.54 12.06 -8.87
N SER A 141 22.69 12.88 -8.27
CA SER A 141 22.95 14.29 -8.04
C SER A 141 24.17 14.51 -7.18
N THR A 142 25.16 15.20 -7.73
CA THR A 142 26.36 15.64 -7.02
C THR A 142 26.06 16.81 -6.08
N VAL A 143 25.08 17.65 -6.44
CA VAL A 143 24.61 18.73 -5.57
C VAL A 143 23.97 18.19 -4.30
N ARG A 144 23.13 17.17 -4.41
CA ARG A 144 22.56 16.48 -3.25
C ARG A 144 23.63 15.88 -2.33
N GLU A 145 24.65 15.28 -2.90
CA GLU A 145 25.78 14.73 -2.14
C GLU A 145 26.60 15.83 -1.44
N CYS A 146 26.84 16.95 -2.11
CA CYS A 146 27.59 18.07 -1.55
C CYS A 146 26.92 18.66 -0.29
N TYR A 147 25.59 18.67 -0.22
CA TYR A 147 24.82 19.16 0.93
C TYR A 147 24.09 18.01 1.66
N ALA A 148 24.69 16.83 1.74
CA ALA A 148 24.05 15.63 2.31
C ALA A 148 23.62 15.84 3.78
N ASP A 149 24.37 16.58 4.58
CA ASP A 149 24.04 16.89 5.97
C ASP A 149 22.71 17.68 6.11
N THR A 150 22.39 18.52 5.12
CA THR A 150 21.15 19.29 5.09
C THR A 150 20.02 18.48 4.46
N PHE A 151 20.24 17.97 3.26
CA PHE A 151 19.20 17.24 2.51
C PHE A 151 18.86 15.89 3.13
N ARG A 152 19.79 15.26 3.87
CA ARG A 152 19.64 13.94 4.51
C ARG A 152 19.01 12.93 3.56
N PRO A 153 19.69 12.62 2.45
CA PRO A 153 19.17 11.71 1.44
C PRO A 153 19.00 10.30 1.99
N SER A 154 17.92 9.65 1.55
CA SER A 154 17.70 8.22 1.67
C SER A 154 17.63 7.63 0.28
N LEU A 155 18.54 6.69 -0.03
CA LEU A 155 18.58 5.96 -1.27
C LEU A 155 18.24 4.50 -0.97
N ASP A 156 17.13 4.02 -1.49
CA ASP A 156 16.65 2.64 -1.34
C ASP A 156 16.80 1.93 -2.69
N GLU A 157 17.85 1.10 -2.82
CA GLU A 157 18.11 0.30 -4.01
C GLU A 157 17.24 -0.96 -3.99
N ARG A 158 16.48 -1.16 -5.07
CA ARG A 158 15.42 -2.18 -5.13
C ARG A 158 15.90 -3.54 -5.65
N GLY A 159 15.07 -4.56 -5.40
CA GLY A 159 15.41 -5.95 -5.64
C GLY A 159 15.33 -6.41 -7.10
N CYS A 160 14.52 -5.76 -7.94
CA CYS A 160 14.44 -6.08 -9.36
C CYS A 160 15.56 -5.45 -10.18
N ARG A 161 15.95 -6.14 -11.26
CA ARG A 161 16.78 -5.57 -12.31
C ARG A 161 15.95 -5.32 -13.55
N TYR A 162 16.17 -4.19 -14.20
CA TYR A 162 15.50 -3.86 -15.45
C TYR A 162 16.49 -3.39 -16.52
N MET A 163 16.09 -3.58 -17.77
CA MET A 163 16.76 -3.07 -18.94
C MET A 163 15.77 -2.25 -19.77
N TRP A 164 16.12 -0.99 -20.02
CA TRP A 164 15.28 -0.09 -20.81
C TRP A 164 15.66 -0.18 -22.27
N LEU A 165 14.72 -0.65 -23.08
CA LEU A 165 14.85 -0.89 -24.51
C LEU A 165 13.73 -0.18 -25.29
N GLY A 166 13.90 -0.06 -26.58
CA GLY A 166 12.84 0.20 -27.54
C GLY A 166 12.59 -1.02 -28.40
N THR A 167 11.60 -0.94 -29.25
CA THR A 167 11.33 -1.89 -30.33
C THR A 167 10.70 -1.18 -31.52
N ASP A 168 10.96 -1.70 -32.75
CA ASP A 168 10.26 -1.30 -33.97
C ASP A 168 8.89 -1.96 -34.13
N LYS A 169 8.47 -2.80 -33.15
CA LYS A 169 7.07 -3.20 -33.00
C LYS A 169 6.26 -2.06 -32.36
N VAL A 170 5.22 -1.60 -33.07
CA VAL A 170 4.27 -0.64 -32.49
C VAL A 170 3.18 -1.42 -31.78
N PHE A 171 3.07 -1.22 -30.46
CA PHE A 171 1.98 -1.75 -29.66
C PHE A 171 0.77 -0.82 -29.72
N ASP A 172 -0.44 -1.36 -29.71
CA ASP A 172 -1.67 -0.56 -29.78
C ASP A 172 -2.14 -0.05 -28.40
N ALA A 173 -1.60 -0.62 -27.33
CA ALA A 173 -1.98 -0.35 -25.94
C ALA A 173 -0.74 -0.30 -25.03
N PHE A 174 -0.93 0.14 -23.78
CA PHE A 174 0.06 -0.17 -22.75
C PHE A 174 0.00 -1.67 -22.46
N THR A 175 1.04 -2.39 -22.81
CA THR A 175 1.07 -3.86 -22.75
C THR A 175 1.99 -4.34 -21.65
N PHE A 176 1.43 -5.08 -20.69
CA PHE A 176 2.17 -5.89 -19.74
C PHE A 176 2.31 -7.31 -20.28
N ILE A 177 3.53 -7.84 -20.33
CA ILE A 177 3.79 -9.24 -20.67
C ILE A 177 4.39 -9.89 -19.42
N VAL A 178 3.84 -11.02 -19.02
CA VAL A 178 4.32 -11.77 -17.85
C VAL A 178 4.46 -13.23 -18.23
N ASP A 179 5.71 -13.64 -18.44
CA ASP A 179 6.07 -14.99 -18.85
C ASP A 179 6.76 -15.75 -17.72
N LYS A 180 6.26 -16.97 -17.48
CA LYS A 180 6.85 -17.88 -16.51
C LYS A 180 7.84 -18.81 -17.17
N HIS A 181 9.07 -18.81 -16.68
CA HIS A 181 10.16 -19.70 -17.09
C HIS A 181 10.64 -20.54 -15.90
N ASP A 182 11.42 -21.60 -16.15
CA ASP A 182 11.98 -22.45 -15.08
C ASP A 182 12.89 -21.69 -14.13
N PHE A 183 13.50 -20.59 -14.60
CA PHE A 183 14.37 -19.73 -13.78
C PHE A 183 13.61 -18.62 -13.04
N GLY A 184 12.34 -18.42 -13.29
CA GLY A 184 11.52 -17.36 -12.67
C GLY A 184 10.63 -16.63 -13.67
N VAL A 185 10.14 -15.46 -13.29
CA VAL A 185 9.21 -14.65 -14.10
C VAL A 185 9.94 -13.54 -14.83
N VAL A 186 9.69 -13.41 -16.12
CA VAL A 186 10.11 -12.28 -16.96
C VAL A 186 8.92 -11.35 -17.13
N GLN A 187 9.13 -10.07 -16.89
CA GLN A 187 8.10 -9.04 -16.97
C GLN A 187 8.48 -8.01 -18.01
N VAL A 188 7.50 -7.54 -18.79
CA VAL A 188 7.71 -6.49 -19.78
C VAL A 188 6.67 -5.40 -19.62
N HIS A 189 7.12 -4.15 -19.75
CA HIS A 189 6.28 -2.96 -19.85
C HIS A 189 6.51 -2.35 -21.24
N ALA A 190 5.53 -2.48 -22.15
CA ALA A 190 5.62 -1.96 -23.49
C ALA A 190 4.51 -0.95 -23.77
N TYR A 191 4.83 0.12 -24.50
CA TYR A 191 3.86 1.13 -24.93
C TYR A 191 4.37 1.95 -26.10
N PRO A 192 3.51 2.37 -27.06
CA PRO A 192 3.92 3.19 -28.19
C PRO A 192 4.31 4.59 -27.73
N PHE A 193 5.26 5.24 -28.41
CA PHE A 193 5.60 6.63 -28.20
C PHE A 193 5.71 7.45 -29.48
N ASP A 194 5.65 6.79 -30.63
CA ASP A 194 5.45 7.37 -31.95
C ASP A 194 4.78 6.32 -32.87
N ASP A 195 4.64 6.64 -34.15
CA ASP A 195 3.99 5.81 -35.17
C ASP A 195 4.86 4.64 -35.68
N ARG A 196 6.05 4.46 -35.16
CA ARG A 196 7.05 3.46 -35.64
C ARG A 196 7.68 2.64 -34.53
N ARG A 197 7.60 3.11 -33.29
CA ARG A 197 8.38 2.53 -32.19
C ARG A 197 7.59 2.49 -30.88
N SER A 198 7.93 1.53 -30.08
CA SER A 198 7.46 1.42 -28.71
C SER A 198 8.63 1.34 -27.73
N THR A 199 8.40 1.82 -26.52
CA THR A 199 9.24 1.50 -25.35
C THR A 199 9.04 0.02 -24.99
N PHE A 200 10.10 -0.64 -24.55
CA PHE A 200 10.08 -2.06 -24.18
C PHE A 200 11.03 -2.28 -22.99
N ILE A 201 10.49 -2.27 -21.76
CA ILE A 201 11.27 -2.42 -20.54
C ILE A 201 11.15 -3.87 -20.08
N VAL A 202 12.29 -4.57 -19.98
CA VAL A 202 12.35 -5.94 -19.43
C VAL A 202 12.77 -5.86 -17.98
N GLU A 203 12.02 -6.49 -17.09
CA GLU A 203 12.25 -6.48 -15.64
C GLU A 203 12.22 -7.91 -15.07
N LEU A 204 13.15 -8.23 -14.16
CA LEU A 204 13.22 -9.51 -13.43
C LEU A 204 13.62 -9.29 -11.98
N ALA A 205 13.08 -10.10 -11.08
CA ALA A 205 13.61 -10.22 -9.73
C ALA A 205 15.08 -10.70 -9.77
N GLU A 206 15.90 -10.25 -8.81
CA GLU A 206 17.35 -10.53 -8.78
C GLU A 206 17.67 -12.04 -8.92
N ASP A 207 16.91 -12.88 -8.21
CA ASP A 207 17.12 -14.34 -8.25
C ASP A 207 16.77 -14.95 -9.62
N ALA A 208 15.68 -14.51 -10.24
CA ALA A 208 15.29 -14.92 -11.59
C ALA A 208 16.34 -14.46 -12.62
N TRP A 209 16.82 -13.22 -12.47
CA TRP A 209 17.86 -12.66 -13.32
C TRP A 209 19.16 -13.46 -13.24
N ARG A 210 19.60 -13.87 -12.02
CA ARG A 210 20.79 -14.71 -11.83
C ARG A 210 20.60 -16.11 -12.40
N ARG A 211 19.52 -16.81 -12.03
CA ARG A 211 19.23 -18.15 -12.54
C ARG A 211 19.01 -18.16 -14.05
N GLY A 212 18.48 -17.08 -14.63
CA GLY A 212 18.32 -16.90 -16.06
C GLY A 212 19.64 -16.68 -16.83
N GLY A 213 20.79 -16.63 -16.14
CA GLY A 213 22.11 -16.51 -16.75
C GLY A 213 22.44 -15.10 -17.24
N PHE A 214 21.64 -14.07 -16.89
CA PHE A 214 21.92 -12.68 -17.27
C PHE A 214 23.12 -12.09 -16.53
N ALA A 215 23.47 -12.63 -15.34
CA ALA A 215 24.62 -12.21 -14.55
C ALA A 215 25.96 -12.40 -15.27
N GLU A 216 26.05 -13.38 -16.18
CA GLU A 216 27.28 -13.65 -16.94
C GLU A 216 27.64 -12.50 -17.88
N PHE A 217 26.68 -11.70 -18.30
CA PHE A 217 26.84 -10.57 -19.20
C PHE A 217 26.97 -9.23 -18.46
N ALA A 218 26.34 -9.06 -17.32
CA ALA A 218 26.24 -7.78 -16.60
C ALA A 218 27.51 -7.36 -15.86
N GLY A 219 28.44 -8.26 -15.60
CA GLY A 219 29.73 -7.97 -14.90
C GLY A 219 30.83 -7.39 -15.79
N ARG A 220 30.56 -7.15 -17.07
CA ARG A 220 31.56 -6.60 -17.99
C ARG A 220 31.62 -5.08 -17.83
N ASP A 221 32.83 -4.53 -17.69
CA ASP A 221 33.07 -3.08 -17.76
C ASP A 221 32.75 -2.58 -19.19
N LEU A 222 31.48 -2.27 -19.40
CA LEU A 222 31.03 -1.70 -20.67
C LEU A 222 31.46 -0.22 -20.72
N PRO A 223 32.04 0.25 -21.82
CA PRO A 223 32.35 1.66 -22.00
C PRO A 223 31.11 2.55 -21.78
N ARG A 224 31.35 3.79 -21.40
CA ARG A 224 30.25 4.75 -21.28
C ARG A 224 29.54 4.88 -22.64
N GLY A 225 28.19 4.74 -22.65
CA GLY A 225 27.42 4.79 -23.88
C GLY A 225 27.19 3.44 -24.57
N ALA A 226 27.87 2.36 -24.18
CA ALA A 226 27.66 1.03 -24.76
C ALA A 226 26.45 0.31 -24.12
N SER A 227 25.78 -0.51 -24.92
CA SER A 227 24.70 -1.39 -24.48
C SER A 227 25.20 -2.82 -24.22
N ASP A 228 24.44 -3.60 -23.47
CA ASP A 228 24.67 -5.03 -23.24
C ASP A 228 24.03 -5.84 -24.39
N ASP A 229 24.75 -5.94 -25.52
CA ASP A 229 24.23 -6.62 -26.71
C ASP A 229 23.91 -8.10 -26.47
N ALA A 230 24.68 -8.78 -25.60
CA ALA A 230 24.43 -10.17 -25.26
C ALA A 230 23.16 -10.34 -24.40
N GLY A 231 22.94 -9.47 -23.43
CA GLY A 231 21.71 -9.43 -22.65
C GLY A 231 20.50 -9.10 -23.50
N ILE A 232 20.64 -8.18 -24.47
CA ILE A 232 19.57 -7.81 -25.42
C ILE A 232 19.21 -8.99 -26.32
N ALA A 233 20.20 -9.66 -26.92
CA ALA A 233 19.96 -10.83 -27.77
C ALA A 233 19.24 -11.97 -27.01
N ARG A 234 19.57 -12.13 -25.72
CA ARG A 234 18.87 -13.08 -24.84
C ARG A 234 17.43 -12.67 -24.57
N CYS A 235 17.16 -11.39 -24.33
CA CYS A 235 15.80 -10.88 -24.20
C CYS A 235 14.98 -11.07 -25.49
N GLU A 236 15.58 -10.79 -26.67
CA GLU A 236 14.93 -11.05 -27.97
C GLU A 236 14.54 -12.52 -28.13
N ALA A 237 15.46 -13.43 -27.80
CA ALA A 237 15.22 -14.87 -27.93
C ALA A 237 14.10 -15.36 -26.97
N LEU A 238 14.09 -14.87 -25.74
CA LEU A 238 13.07 -15.24 -24.76
C LEU A 238 11.68 -14.70 -25.09
N LEU A 239 11.62 -13.50 -25.67
CA LEU A 239 10.38 -12.77 -25.93
C LEU A 239 9.99 -12.75 -27.43
N ALA A 240 10.59 -13.64 -28.21
CA ALA A 240 10.39 -13.70 -29.66
C ALA A 240 8.92 -13.80 -30.10
N GLU A 241 8.12 -14.58 -29.36
CA GLU A 241 6.66 -14.73 -29.60
C GLU A 241 5.92 -13.40 -29.48
N HIS A 242 6.33 -12.55 -28.53
CA HIS A 242 5.72 -11.24 -28.30
C HIS A 242 6.23 -10.16 -29.25
N LEU A 243 7.42 -10.35 -29.81
CA LEU A 243 8.03 -9.42 -30.77
C LEU A 243 7.56 -9.62 -32.22
N ASP A 244 6.98 -10.78 -32.59
CA ASP A 244 6.48 -11.07 -33.94
C ASP A 244 7.52 -10.82 -35.03
N GLY A 245 8.80 -11.15 -34.77
CA GLY A 245 9.89 -10.95 -35.74
C GLY A 245 10.49 -9.53 -35.73
N HIS A 246 9.98 -8.62 -34.94
CA HIS A 246 10.56 -7.30 -34.71
C HIS A 246 11.79 -7.38 -33.79
N ARG A 247 12.60 -6.30 -33.77
CA ARG A 247 13.86 -6.24 -33.04
C ARG A 247 13.75 -5.34 -31.81
N LEU A 248 14.61 -5.63 -30.83
CA LEU A 248 14.84 -4.72 -29.71
C LEU A 248 15.89 -3.65 -30.11
N ILE A 249 15.61 -2.41 -29.78
CA ILE A 249 16.44 -1.24 -30.07
C ILE A 249 17.17 -0.83 -28.80
N PRO A 250 18.52 -0.86 -28.78
CA PRO A 250 19.30 -0.40 -27.65
C PRO A 250 19.41 1.13 -27.59
N ASN A 251 19.54 1.66 -26.39
CA ASN A 251 19.93 3.05 -26.12
C ASN A 251 20.64 3.13 -24.76
N ASN A 252 21.95 2.88 -24.73
CA ASN A 252 22.69 2.75 -23.46
C ASN A 252 22.09 1.67 -22.53
N SER A 253 21.49 0.64 -23.10
CA SER A 253 20.66 -0.33 -22.39
C SER A 253 21.54 -1.31 -21.61
N ARG A 254 21.37 -1.30 -20.28
CA ARG A 254 22.11 -2.15 -19.34
C ARG A 254 21.15 -2.62 -18.25
N TRP A 255 21.50 -3.74 -17.61
CA TRP A 255 20.83 -4.18 -16.41
C TRP A 255 21.17 -3.27 -15.24
N ILE A 256 20.18 -2.56 -14.75
CA ILE A 256 20.30 -1.64 -13.59
C ILE A 256 19.23 -1.94 -12.58
N ARG A 257 19.44 -1.49 -11.33
CA ARG A 257 18.44 -1.50 -10.28
C ARG A 257 17.82 -0.13 -10.15
N PHE A 258 16.57 -0.11 -9.79
CA PHE A 258 15.90 1.14 -9.47
C PHE A 258 16.32 1.61 -8.07
N SER A 259 16.54 2.90 -7.93
CA SER A 259 16.82 3.53 -6.63
C SER A 259 15.72 4.52 -6.30
N THR A 260 15.02 4.28 -5.20
CA THR A 260 14.06 5.26 -4.66
C THR A 260 14.81 6.32 -3.86
N VAL A 261 14.80 7.54 -4.36
CA VAL A 261 15.43 8.70 -3.73
C VAL A 261 14.40 9.47 -2.92
N ARG A 262 14.74 9.81 -1.68
CA ARG A 262 13.99 10.70 -0.80
C ARG A 262 14.94 11.66 -0.11
N ASN A 263 14.50 12.87 0.15
CA ASN A 263 15.27 13.87 0.89
C ASN A 263 14.43 14.45 2.04
N ALA A 264 15.08 14.73 3.19
CA ALA A 264 14.41 15.31 4.34
C ALA A 264 13.96 16.74 4.08
N THR A 265 14.75 17.52 3.33
CA THR A 265 14.39 18.84 2.76
C THR A 265 14.86 18.92 1.32
N TRP A 266 14.31 19.85 0.53
CA TRP A 266 14.63 20.00 -0.89
C TRP A 266 15.39 21.29 -1.20
N HIS A 267 15.62 22.16 -0.21
CA HIS A 267 16.39 23.39 -0.41
C HIS A 267 17.38 23.63 0.74
N HIS A 268 18.42 24.33 0.42
CA HIS A 268 19.46 24.81 1.32
C HIS A 268 19.87 26.21 0.87
N GLU A 269 19.57 27.23 1.70
CA GLU A 269 19.80 28.64 1.34
C GLU A 269 19.16 28.97 -0.02
N ASN A 270 19.98 29.26 -1.05
CA ASN A 270 19.56 29.55 -2.42
C ASN A 270 19.76 28.36 -3.38
N VAL A 271 20.01 27.16 -2.88
CA VAL A 271 20.13 25.94 -3.67
C VAL A 271 18.88 25.08 -3.51
N VAL A 272 18.29 24.61 -4.61
CA VAL A 272 17.09 23.79 -4.59
C VAL A 272 17.21 22.56 -5.49
N LEU A 273 16.74 21.40 -4.99
CA LEU A 273 16.66 20.15 -5.75
C LEU A 273 15.34 20.10 -6.56
N LEU A 274 15.42 19.55 -7.78
CA LEU A 274 14.29 19.40 -8.69
C LEU A 274 14.32 18.05 -9.40
N GLY A 275 13.17 17.41 -9.55
CA GLY A 275 13.01 16.14 -10.24
C GLY A 275 13.79 15.01 -9.58
N ASP A 276 14.48 14.17 -10.36
CA ASP A 276 15.18 12.98 -9.84
C ASP A 276 16.32 13.31 -8.86
N ALA A 277 16.82 14.53 -8.83
CA ALA A 277 17.73 14.98 -7.78
C ALA A 277 17.03 15.08 -6.42
N ALA A 278 15.77 15.51 -6.40
CA ALA A 278 14.95 15.62 -5.20
C ALA A 278 14.30 14.31 -4.80
N HIS A 279 13.77 13.55 -5.78
CA HIS A 279 13.00 12.33 -5.55
C HIS A 279 12.87 11.50 -6.83
N THR A 280 12.75 10.18 -6.67
CA THR A 280 12.42 9.28 -7.78
C THR A 280 11.16 8.48 -7.46
N ALA A 281 10.41 8.10 -8.48
CA ALA A 281 9.29 7.19 -8.39
C ALA A 281 9.44 6.10 -9.46
N HIS A 282 9.14 4.84 -9.11
CA HIS A 282 9.34 3.71 -10.00
C HIS A 282 8.56 3.88 -11.32
N PHE A 283 9.17 3.48 -12.42
CA PHE A 283 8.64 3.66 -13.78
C PHE A 283 7.33 2.91 -14.04
N SER A 284 7.02 1.88 -13.25
CA SER A 284 5.80 1.07 -13.41
C SER A 284 4.46 1.82 -13.28
N ILE A 285 4.50 3.09 -12.84
CA ILE A 285 3.34 3.99 -12.82
C ILE A 285 3.52 5.22 -13.73
N GLY A 286 4.58 5.24 -14.56
CA GLY A 286 4.79 6.26 -15.59
C GLY A 286 4.97 7.69 -15.07
N SER A 287 5.56 7.92 -13.88
CA SER A 287 5.48 9.22 -13.22
C SER A 287 6.78 10.03 -13.14
N GLY A 288 7.95 9.50 -13.50
CA GLY A 288 9.23 10.18 -13.27
C GLY A 288 9.34 11.54 -13.97
N THR A 289 9.23 11.57 -15.30
CA THR A 289 9.29 12.84 -16.08
C THR A 289 8.11 13.77 -15.76
N LYS A 290 6.91 13.19 -15.55
CA LYS A 290 5.74 13.93 -15.10
C LYS A 290 6.04 14.73 -13.83
N LEU A 291 6.54 14.07 -12.80
CA LEU A 291 6.88 14.72 -11.52
C LEU A 291 7.93 15.82 -11.69
N ALA A 292 8.97 15.58 -12.49
CA ALA A 292 10.02 16.57 -12.74
C ALA A 292 9.48 17.83 -13.45
N MET A 293 8.55 17.68 -14.40
CA MET A 293 7.91 18.82 -15.08
C MET A 293 6.93 19.56 -14.16
N GLU A 294 6.18 18.86 -13.33
CA GLU A 294 5.32 19.44 -12.31
C GLU A 294 6.12 20.23 -11.26
N ASP A 295 7.28 19.71 -10.86
CA ASP A 295 8.19 20.41 -9.95
C ASP A 295 8.71 21.70 -10.58
N ALA A 296 9.10 21.64 -11.86
CA ALA A 296 9.55 22.81 -12.62
C ALA A 296 8.47 23.91 -12.67
N LEU A 297 7.24 23.51 -12.93
CA LEU A 297 6.09 24.41 -12.95
C LEU A 297 5.84 25.04 -11.58
N ALA A 298 5.83 24.23 -10.53
CA ALA A 298 5.61 24.71 -9.16
C ALA A 298 6.71 25.64 -8.69
N LEU A 299 7.98 25.31 -8.95
CA LEU A 299 9.10 26.15 -8.57
C LEU A 299 9.06 27.52 -9.29
N ALA A 300 8.82 27.53 -10.60
CA ALA A 300 8.67 28.76 -11.39
C ALA A 300 7.49 29.61 -10.89
N ALA A 301 6.35 29.00 -10.59
CA ALA A 301 5.19 29.68 -10.05
C ALA A 301 5.46 30.27 -8.65
N CYS A 302 6.07 29.50 -7.74
CA CYS A 302 6.42 29.98 -6.40
C CYS A 302 7.40 31.15 -6.43
N LEU A 303 8.37 31.13 -7.34
CA LEU A 303 9.29 32.26 -7.53
C LEU A 303 8.58 33.55 -7.99
N ASN A 304 7.49 33.44 -8.73
CA ASN A 304 6.68 34.55 -9.18
C ASN A 304 5.65 35.04 -8.14
N GLU A 305 5.16 34.12 -7.30
CA GLU A 305 4.09 34.40 -6.32
C GLU A 305 4.60 34.92 -4.97
N HIS A 306 5.85 34.63 -4.61
CA HIS A 306 6.40 34.94 -3.29
C HIS A 306 7.51 36.00 -3.35
N ALA A 307 7.52 36.86 -2.37
CA ALA A 307 8.57 37.86 -2.24
C ALA A 307 9.86 37.25 -1.66
N GLY A 308 10.86 37.10 -2.56
CA GLY A 308 12.18 36.59 -2.19
C GLY A 308 12.32 35.07 -2.25
N ILE A 309 13.53 34.64 -2.56
CA ILE A 309 13.90 33.24 -2.82
C ILE A 309 13.59 32.32 -1.62
N PRO A 310 13.96 32.64 -0.37
CA PRO A 310 13.68 31.73 0.75
C PRO A 310 12.20 31.41 0.94
N ALA A 311 11.31 32.38 0.78
CA ALA A 311 9.88 32.17 0.87
C ALA A 311 9.36 31.30 -0.28
N ALA A 312 9.84 31.55 -1.50
CA ALA A 312 9.48 30.77 -2.68
C ALA A 312 9.92 29.32 -2.57
N LEU A 313 11.14 29.04 -2.08
CA LEU A 313 11.65 27.67 -1.91
C LEU A 313 10.90 26.90 -0.82
N THR A 314 10.56 27.57 0.27
CA THR A 314 9.73 26.98 1.34
C THR A 314 8.33 26.65 0.81
N ALA A 315 7.71 27.53 0.02
CA ALA A 315 6.41 27.30 -0.58
C ALA A 315 6.46 26.14 -1.60
N TYR A 316 7.47 26.10 -2.44
CA TYR A 316 7.70 25.00 -3.40
C TYR A 316 7.78 23.64 -2.70
N GLU A 317 8.61 23.51 -1.66
CA GLU A 317 8.73 22.26 -0.92
C GLU A 317 7.40 21.88 -0.24
N ALA A 318 6.72 22.84 0.38
CA ALA A 318 5.43 22.61 1.05
C ALA A 318 4.35 22.17 0.06
N GLU A 319 4.34 22.73 -1.15
CA GLU A 319 3.38 22.38 -2.19
C GLU A 319 3.66 20.99 -2.81
N ARG A 320 4.90 20.70 -3.17
CA ARG A 320 5.23 19.52 -3.97
C ARG A 320 5.46 18.25 -3.17
N LYS A 321 6.08 18.36 -2.01
CA LYS A 321 6.52 17.21 -1.23
C LYS A 321 5.38 16.27 -0.81
N PRO A 322 4.18 16.75 -0.39
CA PRO A 322 3.04 15.88 -0.11
C PRO A 322 2.55 15.11 -1.36
N VAL A 323 2.48 15.77 -2.52
CA VAL A 323 2.07 15.17 -3.80
C VAL A 323 3.04 14.09 -4.23
N VAL A 324 4.35 14.40 -4.19
CA VAL A 324 5.41 13.46 -4.51
C VAL A 324 5.42 12.26 -3.57
N ARG A 325 5.31 12.49 -2.26
CA ARG A 325 5.22 11.40 -1.27
C ARG A 325 4.01 10.48 -1.53
N SER A 326 2.87 11.04 -1.90
CA SER A 326 1.69 10.26 -2.27
C SER A 326 1.95 9.41 -3.52
N THR A 327 2.61 9.98 -4.55
CA THR A 327 2.97 9.26 -5.77
C THR A 327 4.05 8.20 -5.49
N GLN A 328 5.06 8.50 -4.67
CA GLN A 328 6.07 7.53 -4.26
C GLN A 328 5.45 6.34 -3.50
N ARG A 329 4.45 6.54 -2.63
CA ARG A 329 3.74 5.42 -1.98
C ARG A 329 3.05 4.51 -2.97
N ALA A 330 2.39 5.07 -3.98
CA ALA A 330 1.73 4.28 -5.02
C ALA A 330 2.75 3.54 -5.92
N ALA A 331 3.85 4.22 -6.27
CA ALA A 331 4.95 3.63 -7.02
C ALA A 331 5.65 2.52 -6.23
N GLN A 332 5.82 2.70 -4.93
CA GLN A 332 6.37 1.71 -4.02
C GLN A 332 5.49 0.45 -3.95
N ALA A 333 4.19 0.62 -3.77
CA ALA A 333 3.26 -0.50 -3.77
C ALA A 333 3.27 -1.28 -5.10
N SER A 334 3.37 -0.56 -6.22
CA SER A 334 3.48 -1.15 -7.55
C SER A 334 4.81 -1.90 -7.74
N LEU A 335 5.92 -1.31 -7.31
CA LEU A 335 7.25 -1.90 -7.36
C LEU A 335 7.33 -3.18 -6.52
N GLU A 336 6.87 -3.13 -5.26
CA GLU A 336 6.84 -4.29 -4.37
C GLU A 336 5.98 -5.43 -4.92
N TRP A 337 4.91 -5.10 -5.64
CA TRP A 337 4.11 -6.10 -6.34
C TRP A 337 4.91 -6.80 -7.44
N PHE A 338 5.69 -6.06 -8.25
CA PHE A 338 6.54 -6.64 -9.29
C PHE A 338 7.72 -7.42 -8.71
N GLU A 339 8.33 -6.98 -7.62
CA GLU A 339 9.37 -7.72 -6.91
C GLU A 339 8.87 -9.08 -6.39
N ASN A 340 7.56 -9.18 -6.10
CA ASN A 340 6.91 -10.35 -5.54
C ASN A 340 5.90 -11.00 -6.51
N ILE A 341 6.06 -10.83 -7.80
CA ILE A 341 5.11 -11.29 -8.82
C ILE A 341 4.87 -12.79 -8.78
N ASP A 342 5.85 -13.57 -8.32
CA ASP A 342 5.75 -15.02 -8.13
C ASP A 342 4.55 -15.42 -7.25
N ARG A 343 4.11 -14.53 -6.35
CA ARG A 343 2.93 -14.73 -5.49
C ARG A 343 1.61 -14.69 -6.27
N ALA A 344 1.58 -13.94 -7.37
CA ALA A 344 0.40 -13.80 -8.23
C ALA A 344 0.40 -14.79 -9.40
N VAL A 345 1.57 -15.30 -9.79
CA VAL A 345 1.72 -16.27 -10.88
C VAL A 345 1.11 -17.61 -10.45
N GLY A 346 0.02 -17.99 -11.09
CA GLY A 346 -0.82 -19.15 -10.72
C GLY A 346 -2.27 -18.77 -10.47
N GLN A 347 -2.58 -17.48 -10.36
CA GLN A 347 -3.96 -16.98 -10.38
C GLN A 347 -4.58 -17.21 -11.77
N ALA A 348 -5.92 -17.31 -11.82
CA ALA A 348 -6.64 -17.27 -13.09
C ALA A 348 -6.33 -15.96 -13.83
N PRO A 349 -6.29 -15.96 -15.19
CA PRO A 349 -5.90 -14.78 -15.95
C PRO A 349 -6.66 -13.51 -15.60
N GLU A 350 -7.96 -13.59 -15.38
CA GLU A 350 -8.82 -12.46 -15.01
C GLU A 350 -8.46 -11.89 -13.63
N GLN A 351 -8.21 -12.78 -12.65
CA GLN A 351 -7.79 -12.38 -11.31
C GLN A 351 -6.39 -11.75 -11.33
N PHE A 352 -5.46 -12.35 -12.09
CA PHE A 352 -4.13 -11.82 -12.28
C PHE A 352 -4.16 -10.41 -12.90
N ALA A 353 -4.94 -10.23 -13.97
CA ALA A 353 -5.10 -8.94 -14.64
C ALA A 353 -5.66 -7.87 -13.68
N PHE A 354 -6.69 -8.21 -12.92
CA PHE A 354 -7.25 -7.31 -11.92
C PHE A 354 -6.23 -6.98 -10.80
N ASN A 355 -5.49 -7.99 -10.32
CA ASN A 355 -4.45 -7.80 -9.31
C ASN A 355 -3.34 -6.87 -9.81
N LEU A 356 -2.88 -7.07 -11.06
CA LEU A 356 -1.89 -6.21 -11.71
C LEU A 356 -2.40 -4.77 -11.86
N LEU A 357 -3.61 -4.56 -12.35
CA LEU A 357 -4.18 -3.22 -12.52
C LEU A 357 -4.34 -2.47 -11.20
N THR A 358 -4.69 -3.17 -10.13
CA THR A 358 -4.93 -2.56 -8.80
C THR A 358 -3.71 -2.55 -7.87
N ARG A 359 -2.53 -2.96 -8.35
CA ARG A 359 -1.29 -3.11 -7.56
C ARG A 359 -0.84 -1.82 -6.85
N SER A 360 -1.04 -0.67 -7.48
CA SER A 360 -0.66 0.64 -6.92
C SER A 360 -1.64 1.16 -5.86
N ARG A 361 -2.78 0.49 -5.67
CA ARG A 361 -3.90 0.88 -4.80
C ARG A 361 -4.55 2.23 -5.17
N ARG A 362 -4.19 2.81 -6.32
CA ARG A 362 -4.85 4.00 -6.89
C ARG A 362 -5.98 3.63 -7.83
N VAL A 363 -5.76 2.61 -8.64
CA VAL A 363 -6.81 1.99 -9.44
C VAL A 363 -7.53 0.98 -8.56
N THR A 364 -8.86 0.98 -8.59
CA THR A 364 -9.72 0.21 -7.70
C THR A 364 -10.85 -0.45 -8.50
N HIS A 365 -11.59 -1.34 -7.85
CA HIS A 365 -12.78 -1.97 -8.45
C HIS A 365 -13.76 -0.92 -8.99
N ALA A 366 -14.10 0.11 -8.19
CA ALA A 366 -15.03 1.15 -8.62
C ALA A 366 -14.50 1.98 -9.79
N ASN A 367 -13.19 2.30 -9.80
CA ASN A 367 -12.59 3.00 -10.94
C ASN A 367 -12.64 2.19 -12.22
N LEU A 368 -12.37 0.87 -12.13
CA LEU A 368 -12.42 -0.02 -13.29
C LEU A 368 -13.86 -0.23 -13.75
N LEU A 369 -14.79 -0.36 -12.81
CA LEU A 369 -16.22 -0.50 -13.15
C LEU A 369 -16.78 0.73 -13.89
N GLU A 370 -16.28 1.94 -13.56
CA GLU A 370 -16.66 3.16 -14.28
C GLU A 370 -16.03 3.23 -15.68
N ARG A 371 -14.77 2.75 -15.83
CA ARG A 371 -14.00 2.83 -17.09
C ARG A 371 -14.33 1.69 -18.05
N ASP A 372 -14.42 0.48 -17.51
CA ASP A 372 -14.60 -0.76 -18.28
C ASP A 372 -15.46 -1.75 -17.49
N PRO A 373 -16.80 -1.59 -17.52
CA PRO A 373 -17.70 -2.49 -16.81
C PRO A 373 -17.66 -3.93 -17.37
N GLU A 374 -17.30 -4.14 -18.64
CA GLU A 374 -17.23 -5.47 -19.25
C GLU A 374 -16.02 -6.25 -18.70
N PHE A 375 -14.89 -5.61 -18.57
CA PHE A 375 -13.71 -6.20 -17.92
C PHE A 375 -14.04 -6.59 -16.47
N VAL A 376 -14.65 -5.70 -15.70
CA VAL A 376 -15.02 -6.00 -14.30
C VAL A 376 -16.01 -7.16 -14.22
N ALA A 377 -16.98 -7.23 -15.12
CA ALA A 377 -17.94 -8.34 -15.16
C ALA A 377 -17.24 -9.69 -15.44
N GLN A 378 -16.20 -9.73 -16.30
CA GLN A 378 -15.39 -10.93 -16.52
C GLN A 378 -14.64 -11.35 -15.26
N VAL A 379 -14.04 -10.39 -14.54
CA VAL A 379 -13.31 -10.66 -13.29
C VAL A 379 -14.26 -11.15 -12.19
N ASP A 380 -15.42 -10.54 -12.04
CA ASP A 380 -16.45 -10.93 -11.07
C ASP A 380 -16.97 -12.36 -11.36
N ALA A 381 -17.17 -12.69 -12.65
CA ALA A 381 -17.56 -14.02 -13.07
C ALA A 381 -16.49 -15.08 -12.75
N ALA A 382 -15.23 -14.77 -13.02
CA ALA A 382 -14.10 -15.63 -12.68
C ALA A 382 -13.95 -15.83 -11.16
N PHE A 383 -14.13 -14.76 -10.36
CA PHE A 383 -14.08 -14.82 -8.90
C PHE A 383 -15.15 -15.77 -8.31
N THR A 384 -16.30 -15.87 -8.96
CA THR A 384 -17.42 -16.73 -8.52
C THR A 384 -17.45 -18.09 -9.20
N ALA A 385 -16.61 -18.33 -10.20
CA ALA A 385 -16.56 -19.59 -10.95
C ALA A 385 -16.33 -20.79 -10.04
N GLY A 386 -17.11 -21.87 -10.27
CA GLY A 386 -17.00 -23.10 -9.50
C GLY A 386 -17.49 -23.03 -8.05
N ARG A 387 -18.00 -21.88 -7.58
CA ARG A 387 -18.58 -21.77 -6.23
C ARG A 387 -20.06 -22.14 -6.26
N PRO A 388 -20.49 -23.21 -5.57
CA PRO A 388 -21.88 -23.70 -5.62
C PRO A 388 -22.85 -22.76 -4.92
N ASP A 389 -22.38 -21.93 -4.00
CA ASP A 389 -23.17 -21.04 -3.15
C ASP A 389 -23.04 -19.55 -3.56
N ARG A 390 -22.54 -19.29 -4.79
CA ARG A 390 -22.43 -17.94 -5.35
C ARG A 390 -23.76 -17.21 -5.38
N VAL A 391 -23.71 -15.91 -5.21
CA VAL A 391 -24.87 -15.00 -5.35
C VAL A 391 -24.58 -13.96 -6.44
N ASP A 392 -25.63 -13.43 -7.04
CA ASP A 392 -25.52 -12.32 -7.99
C ASP A 392 -25.34 -11.01 -7.21
N ALA A 393 -24.07 -10.73 -6.88
CA ALA A 393 -23.69 -9.57 -6.07
C ALA A 393 -22.19 -9.30 -6.16
N ALA A 394 -21.82 -8.08 -5.78
CA ALA A 394 -20.41 -7.67 -5.66
C ALA A 394 -19.59 -8.61 -4.76
N PRO A 395 -18.27 -8.67 -4.94
CA PRO A 395 -17.38 -9.61 -4.23
C PRO A 395 -17.54 -9.63 -2.72
N MET A 396 -17.76 -8.47 -2.10
CA MET A 396 -17.94 -8.39 -0.64
C MET A 396 -19.17 -9.15 -0.11
N PHE A 397 -20.20 -9.36 -0.95
CA PHE A 397 -21.42 -10.09 -0.57
C PHE A 397 -21.40 -11.57 -0.97
N GLN A 398 -20.31 -12.05 -1.55
CA GLN A 398 -20.14 -13.46 -1.83
C GLN A 398 -19.94 -14.25 -0.53
N PRO A 399 -20.64 -15.36 -0.33
CA PRO A 399 -20.47 -16.18 0.87
C PRO A 399 -19.07 -16.83 0.92
N LEU A 400 -18.66 -17.20 2.13
CA LEU A 400 -17.41 -17.95 2.39
C LEU A 400 -17.66 -19.06 3.40
N ARG A 401 -17.10 -20.23 3.15
CA ARG A 401 -16.98 -21.26 4.19
C ARG A 401 -15.68 -21.08 4.98
N LEU A 402 -15.81 -20.98 6.31
CA LEU A 402 -14.70 -20.95 7.24
C LEU A 402 -14.86 -22.18 8.17
N GLY A 403 -14.07 -23.22 7.95
CA GLY A 403 -14.32 -24.50 8.56
C GLY A 403 -15.69 -25.05 8.14
N SER A 404 -16.54 -25.40 9.10
CA SER A 404 -17.90 -25.89 8.86
C SER A 404 -18.96 -24.77 8.77
N ILE A 405 -18.60 -23.55 9.11
CA ILE A 405 -19.51 -22.41 9.14
C ILE A 405 -19.54 -21.69 7.78
N ARG A 406 -20.74 -21.23 7.38
CA ARG A 406 -20.94 -20.39 6.20
C ARG A 406 -21.14 -18.95 6.62
N LEU A 407 -20.19 -18.09 6.28
CA LEU A 407 -20.30 -16.64 6.35
C LEU A 407 -21.13 -16.15 5.16
N ARG A 408 -22.08 -15.24 5.41
CA ARG A 408 -23.00 -14.74 4.38
C ARG A 408 -22.40 -13.66 3.47
N ASN A 409 -21.36 -12.98 3.94
CA ASN A 409 -20.57 -12.01 3.20
C ASN A 409 -19.11 -12.02 3.69
N ARG A 410 -18.25 -11.15 3.14
CA ARG A 410 -16.81 -11.10 3.39
C ARG A 410 -16.40 -10.04 4.42
N VAL A 411 -17.37 -9.41 5.10
CA VAL A 411 -17.09 -8.33 6.05
C VAL A 411 -17.08 -8.86 7.48
N VAL A 412 -16.01 -8.51 8.20
CA VAL A 412 -15.82 -8.79 9.62
C VAL A 412 -15.73 -7.48 10.38
N VAL A 413 -16.39 -7.39 11.52
CA VAL A 413 -16.10 -6.33 12.51
C VAL A 413 -15.04 -6.89 13.48
N PRO A 414 -13.81 -6.34 13.45
CA PRO A 414 -12.73 -6.85 14.29
C PRO A 414 -12.97 -6.54 15.78
N PRO A 415 -12.29 -7.23 16.68
CA PRO A 415 -12.34 -6.89 18.11
C PRO A 415 -11.81 -5.48 18.33
N MET A 416 -12.61 -4.65 19.00
CA MET A 416 -12.28 -3.28 19.37
C MET A 416 -12.51 -3.11 20.88
N ALA A 417 -11.50 -2.61 21.58
CA ALA A 417 -11.58 -2.44 23.03
C ALA A 417 -12.59 -1.33 23.40
N THR A 418 -13.51 -1.65 24.28
CA THR A 418 -14.57 -0.73 24.74
C THR A 418 -14.20 0.02 26.00
N TYR A 419 -13.33 -0.55 26.83
CA TYR A 419 -12.94 0.00 28.15
C TYR A 419 -14.13 0.38 29.04
N ALA A 420 -15.17 -0.45 29.04
CA ALA A 420 -16.43 -0.19 29.74
C ALA A 420 -16.80 -1.25 30.79
N ALA A 421 -15.95 -2.26 30.99
CA ALA A 421 -16.18 -3.29 31.99
C ALA A 421 -15.85 -2.79 33.41
N GLN A 422 -16.53 -3.35 34.41
CA GLN A 422 -16.26 -3.14 35.85
C GLN A 422 -15.80 -4.49 36.43
N ASP A 423 -14.62 -4.52 37.04
CA ASP A 423 -14.02 -5.76 37.58
C ASP A 423 -13.97 -6.89 36.51
N GLY A 424 -13.79 -6.55 35.24
CA GLY A 424 -13.83 -7.48 34.13
C GLY A 424 -15.23 -7.95 33.72
N ILE A 425 -16.29 -7.55 34.38
CA ILE A 425 -17.67 -7.90 34.06
C ILE A 425 -18.16 -7.02 32.91
N PRO A 426 -18.52 -7.61 31.75
CA PRO A 426 -19.14 -6.85 30.65
C PRO A 426 -20.54 -6.35 31.10
N GLY A 427 -20.88 -5.14 30.69
CA GLY A 427 -22.07 -4.44 31.13
C GLY A 427 -23.02 -4.05 30.01
N PRO A 428 -23.95 -3.12 30.30
CA PRO A 428 -24.92 -2.63 29.32
C PRO A 428 -24.30 -2.00 28.09
N PHE A 429 -23.12 -1.41 28.22
CA PHE A 429 -22.43 -0.81 27.08
C PHE A 429 -22.03 -1.86 26.04
N GLU A 430 -21.49 -3.02 26.45
CA GLU A 430 -21.15 -4.12 25.54
C GLU A 430 -22.39 -4.65 24.82
N SER A 431 -23.53 -4.76 25.50
CA SER A 431 -24.79 -5.16 24.88
C SER A 431 -25.26 -4.16 23.81
N ALA A 432 -25.19 -2.85 24.12
CA ALA A 432 -25.56 -1.79 23.18
C ALA A 432 -24.61 -1.74 21.97
N HIS A 433 -23.30 -1.78 22.23
CA HIS A 433 -22.26 -1.74 21.22
C HIS A 433 -22.35 -2.93 20.25
N LEU A 434 -22.32 -4.15 20.78
CA LEU A 434 -22.41 -5.36 19.97
C LEU A 434 -23.77 -5.50 19.29
N GLY A 435 -24.87 -5.05 19.95
CA GLY A 435 -26.21 -5.01 19.36
C GLY A 435 -26.28 -4.09 18.15
N ALA A 436 -25.72 -2.90 18.23
CA ALA A 436 -25.64 -1.96 17.10
C ALA A 436 -24.86 -2.56 15.93
N LEU A 437 -23.70 -3.14 16.18
CA LEU A 437 -22.85 -3.78 15.16
C LEU A 437 -23.52 -5.02 14.56
N ALA A 438 -24.25 -5.80 15.37
CA ALA A 438 -24.97 -7.00 14.91
C ALA A 438 -26.09 -6.67 13.91
N LEU A 439 -26.72 -5.51 14.06
CA LEU A 439 -27.72 -5.01 13.13
C LEU A 439 -27.10 -4.44 11.84
N GLY A 440 -25.80 -4.22 11.82
CA GLY A 440 -25.08 -3.52 10.75
C GLY A 440 -24.84 -4.30 9.46
N GLY A 441 -25.13 -5.61 9.41
CA GLY A 441 -25.07 -6.42 8.19
C GLY A 441 -23.78 -7.19 7.97
N ALA A 442 -22.70 -7.00 8.76
CA ALA A 442 -21.50 -7.81 8.69
C ALA A 442 -21.77 -9.31 8.92
N SER A 443 -20.91 -10.21 8.46
CA SER A 443 -21.06 -11.65 8.68
C SER A 443 -20.60 -12.12 10.03
N LEU A 444 -19.58 -11.47 10.60
CA LEU A 444 -18.93 -11.86 11.83
C LEU A 444 -18.57 -10.59 12.61
N VAL A 445 -18.95 -10.55 13.88
CA VAL A 445 -18.66 -9.43 14.79
C VAL A 445 -17.94 -9.98 16.00
N PHE A 446 -16.73 -9.49 16.27
CA PHE A 446 -15.96 -9.87 17.44
C PHE A 446 -16.19 -8.90 18.60
N ALA A 447 -16.50 -9.45 19.76
CA ALA A 447 -16.34 -8.73 21.04
C ALA A 447 -14.86 -8.41 21.24
N GLY A 448 -14.58 -7.26 21.83
CA GLY A 448 -13.24 -6.74 22.02
C GLY A 448 -12.39 -7.61 22.94
N MET A 449 -11.14 -7.24 23.07
CA MET A 449 -10.10 -7.89 23.82
C MET A 449 -10.57 -8.29 25.24
N THR A 450 -10.70 -9.59 25.47
CA THR A 450 -11.20 -10.17 26.73
C THR A 450 -10.09 -10.92 27.47
N ALA A 451 -9.78 -10.48 28.68
CA ALA A 451 -8.68 -11.05 29.44
C ALA A 451 -9.03 -12.43 30.00
N VAL A 452 -8.09 -13.37 29.91
CA VAL A 452 -8.24 -14.74 30.44
C VAL A 452 -7.88 -14.86 31.92
N LEU A 453 -7.18 -13.87 32.47
CA LEU A 453 -6.79 -13.73 33.87
C LEU A 453 -6.93 -12.27 34.34
N PRO A 454 -7.14 -12.02 35.66
CA PRO A 454 -7.23 -10.65 36.18
C PRO A 454 -6.00 -9.81 35.86
N ASN A 455 -4.80 -10.37 35.99
CA ASN A 455 -3.52 -9.72 35.69
C ASN A 455 -3.19 -9.66 34.19
N GLY A 456 -3.95 -10.34 33.35
CA GLY A 456 -3.87 -10.28 31.88
C GLY A 456 -4.62 -9.09 31.25
N ARG A 457 -5.34 -8.26 32.04
CA ARG A 457 -6.01 -7.06 31.53
C ARG A 457 -4.99 -6.00 31.11
N ALA A 458 -5.26 -5.30 30.02
CA ALA A 458 -4.49 -4.11 29.67
C ALA A 458 -4.79 -2.96 30.65
N THR A 459 -6.09 -2.69 30.90
CA THR A 459 -6.58 -1.68 31.83
C THR A 459 -7.59 -2.28 32.80
N GLU A 460 -7.93 -1.56 33.88
CA GLU A 460 -8.98 -1.97 34.81
C GLU A 460 -10.34 -2.13 34.14
N ALA A 461 -10.59 -1.38 33.08
CA ALA A 461 -11.85 -1.36 32.34
C ALA A 461 -11.94 -2.39 31.19
N CYS A 462 -10.95 -3.26 31.05
CA CYS A 462 -11.02 -4.37 30.09
C CYS A 462 -11.95 -5.48 30.56
N PRO A 463 -12.81 -6.05 29.71
CA PRO A 463 -13.60 -7.21 30.06
C PRO A 463 -12.73 -8.45 30.25
N GLY A 464 -13.25 -9.42 30.98
CA GLY A 464 -12.59 -10.67 31.27
C GLY A 464 -13.51 -11.89 31.14
N LEU A 465 -12.90 -13.10 31.19
CA LEU A 465 -13.63 -14.37 31.15
C LEU A 465 -12.98 -15.43 32.02
N TRP A 466 -12.54 -15.06 33.22
CA TRP A 466 -11.80 -15.96 34.15
C TRP A 466 -12.63 -16.62 35.23
N SER A 467 -13.94 -16.26 35.37
CA SER A 467 -14.82 -16.86 36.38
C SER A 467 -16.22 -17.15 35.84
N ASN A 468 -17.04 -17.88 36.60
CA ASN A 468 -18.43 -18.15 36.25
C ASN A 468 -19.31 -16.90 36.24
N ALA A 469 -18.97 -15.88 37.04
CA ALA A 469 -19.66 -14.60 37.01
C ALA A 469 -19.45 -13.89 35.64
N HIS A 470 -18.22 -13.91 35.15
CA HIS A 470 -17.92 -13.37 33.81
C HIS A 470 -18.61 -14.15 32.70
N GLU A 471 -18.64 -15.49 32.79
CA GLU A 471 -19.36 -16.35 31.85
C GLU A 471 -20.86 -16.01 31.82
N ALA A 472 -21.49 -15.84 32.99
CA ALA A 472 -22.90 -15.50 33.09
C ALA A 472 -23.19 -14.12 32.47
N ALA A 473 -22.34 -13.13 32.74
CA ALA A 473 -22.48 -11.80 32.17
C ALA A 473 -22.31 -11.80 30.63
N TRP A 474 -21.32 -12.51 30.09
CA TRP A 474 -21.17 -12.67 28.66
C TRP A 474 -22.33 -13.43 28.03
N ARG A 475 -22.86 -14.46 28.68
CA ARG A 475 -24.06 -15.19 28.21
C ARG A 475 -25.25 -14.25 28.10
N ASP A 476 -25.48 -13.37 29.08
CA ASP A 476 -26.54 -12.36 29.06
C ASP A 476 -26.36 -11.40 27.87
N VAL A 477 -25.14 -10.88 27.67
CA VAL A 477 -24.82 -10.03 26.50
C VAL A 477 -25.10 -10.75 25.19
N VAL A 478 -24.57 -11.97 24.99
CA VAL A 478 -24.73 -12.74 23.75
C VAL A 478 -26.21 -13.04 23.48
N THR A 479 -26.97 -13.44 24.51
CA THR A 479 -28.40 -13.72 24.41
C THR A 479 -29.15 -12.48 23.93
N ARG A 480 -28.95 -11.33 24.58
CA ARG A 480 -29.60 -10.07 24.19
C ARG A 480 -29.29 -9.65 22.76
N VAL A 481 -28.04 -9.73 22.35
CA VAL A 481 -27.61 -9.37 21.00
C VAL A 481 -28.27 -10.29 19.97
N LYS A 482 -28.30 -11.60 20.21
CA LYS A 482 -28.95 -12.59 19.31
C LYS A 482 -30.47 -12.41 19.25
N GLU A 483 -31.12 -12.01 20.35
CA GLU A 483 -32.56 -11.68 20.39
C GLU A 483 -32.86 -10.40 19.59
N GLN A 484 -31.99 -9.39 19.68
CA GLN A 484 -32.14 -8.13 18.93
C GLN A 484 -31.90 -8.32 17.41
N ALA A 485 -30.99 -9.20 17.06
CA ALA A 485 -30.59 -9.48 15.67
C ALA A 485 -30.69 -10.98 15.37
N PRO A 486 -31.91 -11.55 15.25
CA PRO A 486 -32.10 -12.99 15.00
C PRO A 486 -31.51 -13.45 13.66
N ASP A 487 -31.52 -12.57 12.65
CA ASP A 487 -30.82 -12.78 11.37
C ASP A 487 -29.44 -12.11 11.38
N GLY A 488 -28.86 -11.91 12.55
CA GLY A 488 -27.61 -11.18 12.77
C GLY A 488 -26.37 -11.93 12.29
N PRO A 489 -25.17 -11.39 12.56
CA PRO A 489 -23.89 -12.03 12.30
C PRO A 489 -23.65 -13.20 13.24
N LEU A 490 -22.61 -13.96 12.96
CA LEU A 490 -21.95 -14.77 13.97
C LEU A 490 -21.29 -13.84 14.99
N LEU A 491 -21.37 -14.20 16.27
CA LEU A 491 -20.71 -13.48 17.34
C LEU A 491 -19.41 -14.20 17.73
N GLY A 492 -18.29 -13.50 17.59
CA GLY A 492 -17.00 -13.96 18.06
C GLY A 492 -16.55 -13.24 19.33
N ILE A 493 -15.57 -13.80 20.01
CA ILE A 493 -14.88 -13.17 21.14
C ILE A 493 -13.37 -13.32 20.98
N GLN A 494 -12.62 -12.25 21.24
CA GLN A 494 -11.16 -12.31 21.27
C GLN A 494 -10.66 -12.54 22.70
N LEU A 495 -9.92 -13.63 22.90
CA LEU A 495 -9.23 -13.93 24.16
C LEU A 495 -7.80 -13.39 24.13
N SER A 496 -7.39 -12.77 25.23
CA SER A 496 -6.10 -12.10 25.34
C SER A 496 -5.48 -12.18 26.73
N HIS A 497 -4.17 -11.99 26.77
CA HIS A 497 -3.39 -11.63 27.94
C HIS A 497 -2.44 -10.52 27.54
N ALA A 498 -2.55 -9.34 28.14
CA ALA A 498 -1.84 -8.14 27.69
C ALA A 498 -0.32 -8.20 27.92
N GLY A 499 0.15 -9.13 28.78
CA GLY A 499 1.60 -9.31 29.00
C GLY A 499 2.26 -8.04 29.53
N ARG A 500 3.32 -7.59 28.90
CA ARG A 500 4.04 -6.36 29.27
C ARG A 500 3.26 -5.06 28.99
N ARG A 501 2.14 -5.15 28.26
CA ARG A 501 1.21 -4.04 28.02
C ARG A 501 0.07 -3.99 29.03
N ALA A 502 0.10 -4.86 30.04
CA ALA A 502 -0.89 -4.86 31.14
C ALA A 502 -0.63 -3.73 32.15
N ALA A 503 -1.60 -3.51 33.04
CA ALA A 503 -1.54 -2.53 34.11
C ALA A 503 -1.30 -1.10 33.62
N THR A 504 -2.14 -0.66 32.68
CA THR A 504 -2.13 0.72 32.17
C THR A 504 -3.42 1.45 32.50
N THR A 505 -3.40 2.77 32.39
CA THR A 505 -4.61 3.59 32.40
C THR A 505 -5.46 3.30 31.16
N VAL A 506 -6.75 3.58 31.24
CA VAL A 506 -7.60 3.67 30.05
C VAL A 506 -7.03 4.76 29.14
N PRO A 507 -7.00 4.53 27.79
CA PRO A 507 -6.52 5.53 26.85
C PRO A 507 -7.25 6.87 27.01
N ASP A 508 -6.48 7.97 26.99
CA ASP A 508 -7.01 9.33 26.97
C ASP A 508 -7.63 9.70 25.59
N ALA A 509 -8.06 10.94 25.44
CA ALA A 509 -8.65 11.45 24.19
C ALA A 509 -7.69 11.39 22.98
N ASP A 510 -6.39 11.39 23.23
CA ASP A 510 -5.34 11.23 22.20
C ASP A 510 -4.96 9.75 21.95
N GLY A 511 -5.61 8.82 22.66
CA GLY A 511 -5.36 7.39 22.58
C GLY A 511 -4.11 6.92 23.34
N ARG A 512 -3.62 7.71 24.30
CA ARG A 512 -2.43 7.40 25.08
C ARG A 512 -2.80 6.71 26.39
N SER A 513 -2.12 5.61 26.67
CA SER A 513 -2.17 4.90 27.95
C SER A 513 -0.84 5.03 28.66
N VAL A 514 -0.88 5.15 29.99
CA VAL A 514 0.30 5.24 30.84
C VAL A 514 0.34 4.03 31.76
N SER A 515 1.51 3.45 31.98
CA SER A 515 1.68 2.36 32.95
C SER A 515 1.32 2.84 34.36
N LEU A 516 0.57 2.02 35.08
CA LEU A 516 0.24 2.25 36.51
C LEU A 516 1.45 2.04 37.43
N GLY A 517 2.55 1.47 36.89
CA GLY A 517 3.76 1.21 37.69
C GLY A 517 3.47 0.37 38.93
N PRO A 518 4.08 0.70 40.09
CA PRO A 518 3.88 -0.05 41.35
C PRO A 518 2.45 -0.02 41.88
N SER A 519 1.60 0.91 41.45
CA SER A 519 0.19 0.98 41.88
C SER A 519 -0.72 0.03 41.09
N GLY A 520 -0.21 -0.55 40.01
CA GLY A 520 -0.91 -1.57 39.20
C GLY A 520 -0.74 -2.98 39.77
N TRP A 521 -1.13 -3.95 38.98
CA TRP A 521 -0.92 -5.38 39.29
C TRP A 521 0.37 -5.91 38.69
N PRO A 522 0.94 -7.01 39.23
CA PRO A 522 2.13 -7.65 38.71
C PRO A 522 1.90 -8.14 37.26
N THR A 523 2.83 -7.82 36.37
CA THR A 523 2.78 -8.21 34.97
C THR A 523 3.81 -9.28 34.67
N VAL A 524 3.50 -10.16 33.71
CA VAL A 524 4.40 -11.21 33.20
C VAL A 524 4.60 -11.04 31.70
N ALA A 525 5.77 -11.41 31.20
CA ALA A 525 6.11 -11.35 29.77
C ALA A 525 7.06 -12.48 29.38
N ALA A 526 7.36 -12.61 28.11
CA ALA A 526 8.38 -13.55 27.61
C ALA A 526 9.76 -13.26 28.22
N SER A 527 10.11 -11.97 28.30
CA SER A 527 11.34 -11.50 28.96
C SER A 527 11.06 -10.21 29.75
N ALA A 528 11.91 -9.90 30.72
CA ALA A 528 11.75 -8.77 31.62
C ALA A 528 12.08 -7.42 30.96
N ILE A 529 11.37 -7.11 29.87
CA ILE A 529 11.55 -5.89 29.06
C ILE A 529 10.32 -5.00 29.23
N ALA A 530 10.51 -3.77 29.73
CA ALA A 530 9.43 -2.78 29.83
C ALA A 530 8.87 -2.45 28.44
N TRP A 531 7.58 -2.07 28.39
CA TRP A 531 6.98 -1.56 27.16
C TRP A 531 7.61 -0.23 26.75
N ASP A 532 7.73 0.70 27.68
CA ASP A 532 8.31 2.02 27.46
C ASP A 532 9.67 2.10 28.17
N ALA A 533 10.70 2.52 27.42
CA ALA A 533 12.07 2.70 27.96
C ALA A 533 12.14 3.78 29.06
N ASN A 534 11.19 4.72 29.09
CA ASN A 534 11.09 5.75 30.11
C ASN A 534 10.39 5.28 31.39
N ASN A 535 9.93 4.04 31.42
CA ASN A 535 9.24 3.45 32.55
C ASN A 535 10.10 2.34 33.16
N ASP A 536 10.54 2.54 34.41
CA ASP A 536 11.33 1.55 35.16
C ASP A 536 10.53 0.30 35.57
N PHE A 537 9.21 0.27 35.36
CA PHE A 537 8.37 -0.86 35.67
C PHE A 537 8.51 -1.95 34.63
N ARG A 538 9.30 -2.99 35.00
CA ARG A 538 9.54 -4.16 34.13
C ARG A 538 8.57 -5.30 34.50
N PRO A 539 8.02 -6.00 33.52
CA PRO A 539 7.31 -7.24 33.78
C PRO A 539 8.29 -8.30 34.30
N ARG A 540 7.81 -9.24 35.06
CA ARG A 540 8.57 -10.44 35.42
C ARG A 540 8.62 -11.36 34.21
N GLU A 541 9.75 -12.00 33.95
CA GLU A 541 9.82 -13.10 33.00
C GLU A 541 8.97 -14.27 33.50
N ALA A 542 8.12 -14.83 32.62
CA ALA A 542 7.23 -15.93 32.93
C ALA A 542 8.04 -17.21 33.20
N ASP A 543 7.83 -17.82 34.35
CA ASP A 543 8.39 -19.15 34.64
C ASP A 543 7.46 -20.27 34.11
N ARG A 544 7.86 -21.54 34.29
CA ARG A 544 7.08 -22.69 33.83
C ARG A 544 5.68 -22.71 34.44
N ALA A 545 5.57 -22.41 35.71
CA ALA A 545 4.29 -22.41 36.42
C ALA A 545 3.34 -21.32 35.88
N ASP A 546 3.87 -20.15 35.52
CA ASP A 546 3.10 -19.12 34.84
C ASP A 546 2.61 -19.60 33.48
N LEU A 547 3.48 -20.21 32.65
CA LEU A 547 3.12 -20.71 31.31
C LEU A 547 2.01 -21.75 31.40
N ASP A 548 2.11 -22.70 32.35
CA ASP A 548 1.09 -23.72 32.60
C ASP A 548 -0.24 -23.10 33.06
N ALA A 549 -0.19 -22.14 33.97
CA ALA A 549 -1.38 -21.46 34.49
C ALA A 549 -2.06 -20.61 33.40
N ILE A 550 -1.29 -19.89 32.57
CA ILE A 550 -1.81 -19.09 31.47
C ILE A 550 -2.43 -19.98 30.39
N THR A 551 -1.78 -21.09 30.03
CA THR A 551 -2.32 -22.06 29.09
C THR A 551 -3.66 -22.64 29.55
N ALA A 552 -3.74 -23.03 30.84
CA ALA A 552 -5.00 -23.50 31.43
C ALA A 552 -6.08 -22.40 31.47
N ALA A 553 -5.70 -21.14 31.70
CA ALA A 553 -6.62 -20.01 31.70
C ALA A 553 -7.22 -19.73 30.31
N PHE A 554 -6.41 -19.78 29.24
CA PHE A 554 -6.89 -19.68 27.87
C PHE A 554 -7.88 -20.80 27.52
N ALA A 555 -7.56 -22.06 27.84
CA ALA A 555 -8.45 -23.19 27.62
C ALA A 555 -9.76 -23.04 28.43
N ALA A 556 -9.68 -22.63 29.69
CA ALA A 556 -10.86 -22.43 30.52
C ALA A 556 -11.74 -21.28 30.03
N ALA A 557 -11.13 -20.19 29.56
CA ALA A 557 -11.85 -19.06 28.96
C ALA A 557 -12.52 -19.45 27.64
N ALA A 558 -11.86 -20.24 26.79
CA ALA A 558 -12.44 -20.76 25.54
C ALA A 558 -13.67 -21.64 25.81
N ALA A 559 -13.58 -22.56 26.78
CA ALA A 559 -14.73 -23.37 27.21
C ALA A 559 -15.89 -22.53 27.77
N ARG A 560 -15.60 -21.43 28.50
CA ARG A 560 -16.62 -20.48 28.95
C ARG A 560 -17.22 -19.69 27.79
N ALA A 561 -16.44 -19.28 26.81
CA ALA A 561 -16.92 -18.60 25.61
C ALA A 561 -17.92 -19.47 24.82
N ASP A 562 -17.62 -20.77 24.68
CA ASP A 562 -18.55 -21.71 24.06
C ASP A 562 -19.87 -21.82 24.83
N ARG A 563 -19.82 -21.98 26.17
CA ARG A 563 -21.01 -22.04 27.02
C ARG A 563 -21.77 -20.71 27.09
N ALA A 564 -21.09 -19.58 26.95
CA ALA A 564 -21.73 -18.27 26.83
C ALA A 564 -22.46 -18.06 25.49
N GLY A 565 -22.24 -18.96 24.51
CA GLY A 565 -22.97 -18.96 23.24
C GLY A 565 -22.28 -18.21 22.09
N PHE A 566 -20.97 -17.96 22.18
CA PHE A 566 -20.20 -17.42 21.05
C PHE A 566 -20.05 -18.44 19.92
N ASP A 567 -20.03 -17.95 18.68
CA ASP A 567 -20.01 -18.74 17.46
C ASP A 567 -18.60 -18.87 16.87
N ALA A 568 -17.69 -17.95 17.22
CA ALA A 568 -16.29 -17.92 16.77
C ALA A 568 -15.37 -17.49 17.92
N LEU A 569 -14.12 -17.93 17.89
CA LEU A 569 -13.07 -17.55 18.83
C LEU A 569 -11.89 -16.95 18.09
N GLU A 570 -11.35 -15.85 18.61
CA GLU A 570 -10.08 -15.29 18.16
C GLU A 570 -9.06 -15.25 19.30
N LEU A 571 -7.81 -15.63 19.02
CA LEU A 571 -6.70 -15.51 19.96
C LEU A 571 -5.80 -14.34 19.56
N GLN A 572 -5.48 -13.48 20.53
CA GLN A 572 -4.64 -12.30 20.31
C GLN A 572 -3.14 -12.65 20.41
N TYR A 573 -2.53 -12.87 19.25
CA TYR A 573 -1.08 -13.14 19.11
C TYR A 573 -0.34 -11.95 18.46
N GLY A 574 -0.97 -10.78 18.41
CA GLY A 574 -0.43 -9.56 17.86
C GLY A 574 -0.28 -8.43 18.87
N HIS A 575 0.16 -7.27 18.39
CA HIS A 575 0.14 -5.96 19.08
C HIS A 575 0.92 -5.93 20.40
N GLY A 576 2.01 -6.67 20.51
CA GLY A 576 2.84 -6.67 21.71
C GLY A 576 2.20 -7.27 22.97
N HIS A 577 1.05 -7.96 22.83
CA HIS A 577 0.44 -8.76 23.89
C HIS A 577 1.31 -9.97 24.26
N LEU A 578 0.96 -10.71 25.29
CA LEU A 578 1.82 -11.78 25.82
C LEU A 578 2.31 -12.75 24.73
N LEU A 579 1.39 -13.32 23.95
CA LEU A 579 1.72 -14.31 22.93
C LEU A 579 2.48 -13.71 21.75
N SER A 580 2.17 -12.46 21.36
CA SER A 580 2.99 -11.66 20.45
C SER A 580 4.41 -11.45 20.98
N GLY A 581 4.52 -11.20 22.30
CA GLY A 581 5.79 -11.02 22.99
C GLY A 581 6.69 -12.26 22.95
N PHE A 582 6.12 -13.47 22.87
CA PHE A 582 6.89 -14.71 22.65
C PHE A 582 7.34 -14.86 21.20
N LEU A 583 6.51 -14.44 20.23
CA LEU A 583 6.81 -14.59 18.80
C LEU A 583 7.93 -13.65 18.31
N SER A 584 7.93 -12.41 18.78
CA SER A 584 8.89 -11.41 18.32
C SER A 584 10.29 -11.59 18.93
N PRO A 585 11.35 -11.57 18.10
CA PRO A 585 12.72 -11.63 18.60
C PRO A 585 13.14 -10.36 19.39
N LEU A 586 12.42 -9.24 19.22
CA LEU A 586 12.69 -7.99 19.95
C LEU A 586 12.22 -8.04 21.41
N THR A 587 11.31 -8.95 21.73
CA THR A 587 10.64 -9.03 23.04
C THR A 587 10.81 -10.38 23.74
N ASN A 588 11.32 -11.37 23.03
CA ASN A 588 11.66 -12.68 23.55
C ASN A 588 13.18 -12.90 23.49
N LEU A 589 13.87 -12.58 24.58
CA LEU A 589 15.30 -12.76 24.75
C LEU A 589 15.63 -14.00 25.60
N ARG A 590 14.71 -14.96 25.70
CA ARG A 590 14.90 -16.18 26.48
C ARG A 590 15.97 -17.08 25.88
N GLU A 591 16.72 -17.74 26.76
CA GLU A 591 17.75 -18.71 26.41
C GLU A 591 17.30 -20.16 26.62
N ASP A 592 16.08 -20.35 27.14
CA ASP A 592 15.47 -21.65 27.32
C ASP A 592 14.72 -22.15 26.07
N GLU A 593 14.00 -23.25 26.21
CA GLU A 593 13.24 -23.88 25.10
C GLU A 593 12.12 -23.04 24.51
N TYR A 594 11.77 -21.89 25.13
CA TYR A 594 10.75 -20.95 24.69
C TYR A 594 11.31 -19.70 23.98
N GLY A 595 12.62 -19.63 23.76
CA GLY A 595 13.29 -18.50 23.12
C GLY A 595 14.24 -18.88 21.98
N GLY A 596 15.08 -17.92 21.58
CA GLY A 596 16.10 -18.08 20.55
C GLY A 596 15.50 -18.27 19.15
N SER A 597 15.54 -19.50 18.61
CA SER A 597 15.02 -19.79 17.27
C SER A 597 13.52 -19.54 17.14
N LEU A 598 13.04 -19.34 15.89
CA LEU A 598 11.61 -19.21 15.62
C LEU A 598 10.81 -20.39 16.19
N ALA A 599 11.35 -21.61 16.10
CA ALA A 599 10.71 -22.80 16.67
C ALA A 599 10.58 -22.73 18.21
N GLY A 600 11.58 -22.19 18.90
CA GLY A 600 11.50 -21.93 20.34
C GLY A 600 10.47 -20.87 20.68
N ARG A 601 10.50 -19.73 19.96
CA ARG A 601 9.54 -18.63 20.14
C ARG A 601 8.09 -19.05 19.85
N LEU A 602 7.87 -20.01 18.96
CA LEU A 602 6.55 -20.58 18.63
C LEU A 602 6.04 -21.59 19.67
N ARG A 603 6.90 -22.19 20.51
CA ARG A 603 6.52 -23.30 21.40
C ARG A 603 5.35 -22.92 22.32
N PHE A 604 5.48 -21.87 23.10
CA PHE A 604 4.40 -21.46 24.02
C PHE A 604 3.13 -21.02 23.30
N PRO A 605 3.18 -20.18 22.23
CA PRO A 605 2.01 -19.90 21.39
C PRO A 605 1.27 -21.14 20.88
N ILE A 606 2.00 -22.18 20.43
CA ILE A 606 1.42 -23.45 19.98
C ILE A 606 0.83 -24.26 21.14
N GLU A 607 1.46 -24.29 22.32
CA GLU A 607 0.92 -24.96 23.51
C GLU A 607 -0.44 -24.34 23.89
N VAL A 608 -0.54 -23.01 23.90
CA VAL A 608 -1.81 -22.29 24.17
C VAL A 608 -2.86 -22.60 23.11
N LEU A 609 -2.51 -22.50 21.81
CA LEU A 609 -3.45 -22.78 20.73
C LEU A 609 -3.97 -24.21 20.78
N SER A 610 -3.08 -25.17 21.01
CA SER A 610 -3.44 -26.61 21.12
C SER A 610 -4.36 -26.87 22.29
N ALA A 611 -4.11 -26.28 23.45
CA ALA A 611 -4.95 -26.40 24.64
C ALA A 611 -6.35 -25.80 24.41
N VAL A 612 -6.41 -24.66 23.73
CA VAL A 612 -7.68 -24.02 23.32
C VAL A 612 -8.41 -24.91 22.31
N ARG A 613 -7.73 -25.39 21.26
CA ARG A 613 -8.35 -26.24 20.24
C ARG A 613 -8.93 -27.54 20.82
N ALA A 614 -8.30 -28.07 21.87
CA ALA A 614 -8.78 -29.28 22.54
C ALA A 614 -10.15 -29.12 23.21
N VAL A 615 -10.54 -27.91 23.59
CA VAL A 615 -11.81 -27.60 24.29
C VAL A 615 -12.80 -26.81 23.43
N TRP A 616 -12.34 -26.08 22.42
CA TRP A 616 -13.19 -25.31 21.52
C TRP A 616 -13.80 -26.25 20.46
N PRO A 617 -15.13 -26.21 20.22
CA PRO A 617 -15.77 -27.11 19.26
C PRO A 617 -15.19 -27.01 17.84
N THR A 618 -14.93 -28.14 17.21
CA THR A 618 -14.29 -28.21 15.88
C THR A 618 -15.18 -27.66 14.77
N ASN A 619 -16.49 -27.55 15.01
CA ASN A 619 -17.44 -26.93 14.09
C ASN A 619 -17.54 -25.42 14.23
N LYS A 620 -16.80 -24.81 15.16
CA LYS A 620 -16.73 -23.35 15.34
C LYS A 620 -15.34 -22.83 14.95
N PRO A 621 -15.22 -21.74 14.19
CA PRO A 621 -13.95 -21.19 13.76
C PRO A 621 -13.07 -20.78 14.94
N LEU A 622 -11.78 -21.06 14.82
CA LEU A 622 -10.71 -20.58 15.69
C LEU A 622 -9.76 -19.73 14.85
N VAL A 623 -9.80 -18.42 15.05
CA VAL A 623 -8.99 -17.43 14.34
C VAL A 623 -7.79 -17.06 15.23
N VAL A 624 -6.65 -16.78 14.61
CA VAL A 624 -5.49 -16.23 15.34
C VAL A 624 -5.11 -14.88 14.71
N ARG A 625 -5.08 -13.86 15.54
CA ARG A 625 -4.63 -12.53 15.13
C ARG A 625 -3.15 -12.37 15.40
N ILE A 626 -2.37 -12.02 14.36
CA ILE A 626 -0.92 -11.89 14.43
C ILE A 626 -0.46 -10.48 14.04
N SER A 627 0.71 -10.05 14.55
CA SER A 627 1.47 -8.95 13.96
C SER A 627 2.48 -9.51 12.97
N ALA A 628 2.20 -9.39 11.68
CA ALA A 628 3.05 -9.96 10.62
C ALA A 628 4.36 -9.21 10.40
N SER A 629 4.54 -8.04 11.01
CA SER A 629 5.76 -7.26 11.01
C SER A 629 5.82 -6.42 12.28
N ASP A 630 7.00 -6.29 12.86
CA ASP A 630 7.22 -5.43 14.03
C ASP A 630 7.55 -3.97 13.61
N TRP A 631 7.71 -3.70 12.31
CA TRP A 631 8.12 -2.40 11.77
C TRP A 631 9.38 -1.81 12.43
N ALA A 632 10.24 -2.68 12.93
CA ALA A 632 11.49 -2.33 13.60
C ALA A 632 12.61 -3.29 13.16
N GLU A 633 13.83 -2.78 13.10
CA GLU A 633 15.01 -3.56 12.74
C GLU A 633 15.21 -4.72 13.73
N GLY A 634 15.53 -5.90 13.21
CA GLY A 634 15.70 -7.12 14.01
C GLY A 634 14.39 -7.75 14.50
N GLY A 635 13.24 -7.22 14.10
CA GLY A 635 11.91 -7.75 14.42
C GLY A 635 11.46 -8.89 13.50
N THR A 636 10.20 -9.26 13.64
CA THR A 636 9.52 -10.28 12.81
C THR A 636 9.60 -9.90 11.34
N THR A 637 10.15 -10.81 10.52
CA THR A 637 10.26 -10.67 9.08
C THR A 637 9.03 -11.20 8.35
N GLU A 638 8.91 -10.93 7.04
CA GLU A 638 7.85 -11.51 6.21
C GLU A 638 7.92 -13.03 6.15
N ASP A 639 9.12 -13.61 6.09
CA ASP A 639 9.35 -15.07 6.11
C ASP A 639 8.95 -15.67 7.45
N ASP A 640 9.29 -15.01 8.56
CA ASP A 640 8.84 -15.41 9.90
C ASP A 640 7.31 -15.41 9.97
N ALA A 641 6.64 -14.38 9.43
CA ALA A 641 5.17 -14.29 9.44
C ALA A 641 4.51 -15.46 8.69
N VAL A 642 5.05 -15.85 7.53
CA VAL A 642 4.60 -17.02 6.78
C VAL A 642 4.82 -18.32 7.58
N ALA A 643 5.99 -18.47 8.18
CA ALA A 643 6.31 -19.66 8.99
C ALA A 643 5.43 -19.75 10.24
N ILE A 644 5.18 -18.61 10.91
CA ILE A 644 4.25 -18.49 12.06
C ILE A 644 2.85 -18.94 11.62
N ALA A 645 2.33 -18.39 10.52
CA ALA A 645 0.99 -18.71 10.03
C ALA A 645 0.84 -20.19 9.70
N ARG A 646 1.84 -20.81 9.05
CA ARG A 646 1.86 -22.27 8.79
C ARG A 646 1.83 -23.10 10.07
N ALA A 647 2.66 -22.72 11.04
CA ALA A 647 2.74 -23.44 12.31
C ALA A 647 1.42 -23.35 13.10
N LEU A 648 0.80 -22.18 13.14
CA LEU A 648 -0.47 -21.97 13.82
C LEU A 648 -1.63 -22.67 13.11
N ALA A 649 -1.66 -22.67 11.78
CA ALA A 649 -2.65 -23.43 11.03
C ALA A 649 -2.50 -24.95 11.25
N ALA A 650 -1.26 -25.47 11.25
CA ALA A 650 -0.99 -26.87 11.56
C ALA A 650 -1.38 -27.26 13.00
N ALA A 651 -1.35 -26.30 13.93
CA ALA A 651 -1.80 -26.47 15.32
C ALA A 651 -3.32 -26.31 15.51
N GLY A 652 -4.07 -26.01 14.44
CA GLY A 652 -5.54 -26.02 14.44
C GLY A 652 -6.23 -24.66 14.34
N ALA A 653 -5.52 -23.59 13.90
CA ALA A 653 -6.15 -22.33 13.54
C ALA A 653 -6.83 -22.46 12.16
N ASP A 654 -8.08 -21.98 12.06
CA ASP A 654 -8.89 -22.04 10.82
C ASP A 654 -8.63 -20.84 9.89
N ALA A 655 -8.17 -19.71 10.43
CA ALA A 655 -7.82 -18.50 9.69
C ALA A 655 -6.84 -17.61 10.46
N MET A 656 -6.15 -16.73 9.72
CA MET A 656 -5.29 -15.68 10.28
C MET A 656 -5.93 -14.31 10.11
N ASP A 657 -6.11 -13.56 11.20
CA ASP A 657 -6.38 -12.11 11.16
C ASP A 657 -5.03 -11.39 11.12
N VAL A 658 -4.70 -10.80 9.98
CA VAL A 658 -3.35 -10.33 9.68
C VAL A 658 -3.23 -8.83 9.92
N SER A 659 -2.71 -8.49 11.08
CA SER A 659 -2.33 -7.13 11.49
C SER A 659 -0.81 -6.94 11.43
N SER A 660 -0.31 -5.82 11.93
CA SER A 660 1.13 -5.54 12.06
C SER A 660 1.39 -4.52 13.16
N GLY A 661 2.62 -4.50 13.65
CA GLY A 661 3.12 -3.49 14.58
C GLY A 661 2.57 -3.62 16.00
N GLU A 662 2.73 -2.52 16.73
CA GLU A 662 2.42 -2.37 18.15
C GLU A 662 3.17 -3.36 19.05
N VAL A 663 4.31 -3.88 18.57
CA VAL A 663 5.16 -4.80 19.30
C VAL A 663 6.21 -4.07 20.11
N VAL A 664 6.75 -2.98 19.58
CA VAL A 664 7.74 -2.11 20.24
C VAL A 664 7.40 -0.63 20.01
N PRO A 665 7.71 0.27 20.98
CA PRO A 665 7.31 1.68 20.87
C PRO A 665 8.11 2.49 19.82
N HIS A 666 9.24 1.96 19.36
CA HIS A 666 10.09 2.62 18.35
C HIS A 666 9.81 2.16 16.92
N GLU A 667 8.70 1.44 16.71
CA GLU A 667 8.28 1.01 15.40
C GLU A 667 8.05 2.18 14.42
N ARG A 668 8.19 1.91 13.11
CA ARG A 668 8.01 2.91 12.05
C ARG A 668 7.13 2.37 10.93
N PRO A 669 5.82 2.20 11.17
CA PRO A 669 4.91 1.68 10.15
C PRO A 669 4.76 2.65 8.98
N ALA A 670 4.71 2.10 7.77
CA ALA A 670 4.41 2.86 6.56
C ALA A 670 2.89 2.98 6.38
N TYR A 671 2.25 3.85 7.16
CA TYR A 671 0.80 4.04 7.11
C TYR A 671 0.31 4.48 5.73
N GLY A 672 -0.87 4.01 5.35
CA GLY A 672 -1.56 4.33 4.10
C GLY A 672 -2.79 3.45 3.91
N ARG A 673 -3.55 3.67 2.84
CA ARG A 673 -4.72 2.85 2.49
C ARG A 673 -4.32 1.38 2.36
N GLY A 674 -4.97 0.49 3.14
CA GLY A 674 -4.70 -0.95 3.13
C GLY A 674 -3.24 -1.33 3.41
N TYR A 675 -2.54 -0.57 4.29
CA TYR A 675 -1.08 -0.74 4.49
C TYR A 675 -0.67 -2.12 5.02
N GLN A 676 -1.57 -2.85 5.67
CA GLN A 676 -1.33 -4.21 6.16
C GLN A 676 -1.78 -5.31 5.18
N THR A 677 -2.53 -4.94 4.13
CA THR A 677 -3.01 -5.89 3.12
C THR A 677 -1.90 -6.74 2.47
N PRO A 678 -0.68 -6.22 2.19
CA PRO A 678 0.41 -7.02 1.64
C PRO A 678 0.81 -8.22 2.50
N PHE A 679 0.69 -8.11 3.82
CA PHE A 679 0.98 -9.23 4.73
C PHE A 679 -0.10 -10.32 4.66
N ALA A 680 -1.38 -9.92 4.55
CA ALA A 680 -2.47 -10.87 4.33
C ALA A 680 -2.33 -11.58 2.97
N ASP A 681 -2.00 -10.84 1.93
CA ASP A 681 -1.69 -11.33 0.58
C ASP A 681 -0.55 -12.36 0.61
N LEU A 682 0.57 -12.01 1.24
CA LEU A 682 1.72 -12.88 1.41
C LEU A 682 1.34 -14.21 2.10
N ILE A 683 0.73 -14.12 3.28
CA ILE A 683 0.39 -15.30 4.09
C ILE A 683 -0.60 -16.18 3.34
N ARG A 684 -1.66 -15.59 2.77
CA ARG A 684 -2.66 -16.32 2.00
C ARG A 684 -2.06 -17.10 0.84
N ASN A 685 -1.29 -16.42 0.00
CA ASN A 685 -0.76 -17.03 -1.23
C ASN A 685 0.43 -17.97 -0.97
N ALA A 686 1.21 -17.76 0.10
CA ALA A 686 2.29 -18.66 0.48
C ALA A 686 1.82 -19.91 1.25
N THR A 687 0.68 -19.85 1.94
CA THR A 687 0.26 -20.93 2.87
C THR A 687 -1.04 -21.62 2.46
N GLY A 688 -1.91 -20.94 1.71
CA GLY A 688 -3.28 -21.39 1.43
C GLY A 688 -4.23 -21.25 2.62
N VAL A 689 -3.77 -20.72 3.76
CA VAL A 689 -4.61 -20.50 4.96
C VAL A 689 -5.53 -19.31 4.70
N PRO A 690 -6.83 -19.40 5.01
CA PRO A 690 -7.74 -18.26 4.90
C PRO A 690 -7.23 -17.06 5.71
N THR A 691 -7.28 -15.85 5.10
CA THR A 691 -6.83 -14.63 5.76
C THR A 691 -7.92 -13.58 5.87
N ILE A 692 -7.85 -12.80 6.94
CA ILE A 692 -8.65 -11.62 7.18
C ILE A 692 -7.70 -10.42 7.06
N ALA A 693 -7.89 -9.57 6.06
CA ALA A 693 -7.13 -8.32 5.94
C ALA A 693 -7.73 -7.25 6.84
N VAL A 694 -6.87 -6.53 7.55
CA VAL A 694 -7.25 -5.40 8.42
C VAL A 694 -6.30 -4.23 8.17
N GLY A 695 -6.67 -3.02 8.55
CA GLY A 695 -5.80 -1.84 8.55
C GLY A 695 -6.09 -0.86 7.42
N ALA A 696 -6.67 0.29 7.79
CA ALA A 696 -7.06 1.38 6.89
C ALA A 696 -7.92 0.93 5.68
N ILE A 697 -8.81 -0.04 5.92
CA ILE A 697 -9.90 -0.44 5.02
C ILE A 697 -11.14 0.33 5.48
N SER A 698 -11.71 1.17 4.60
CA SER A 698 -12.77 2.09 5.00
C SER A 698 -13.93 2.20 4.01
N THR A 699 -13.76 1.73 2.78
CA THR A 699 -14.78 1.78 1.73
C THR A 699 -15.11 0.38 1.22
N TYR A 700 -16.32 0.19 0.69
CA TYR A 700 -16.68 -1.07 0.03
C TYR A 700 -15.79 -1.34 -1.20
N ASP A 701 -15.30 -0.29 -1.82
CA ASP A 701 -14.36 -0.38 -2.93
C ASP A 701 -13.00 -0.96 -2.50
N ASP A 702 -12.51 -0.63 -1.28
CA ASP A 702 -11.35 -1.29 -0.69
C ASP A 702 -11.59 -2.80 -0.56
N VAL A 703 -12.75 -3.16 0.00
CA VAL A 703 -13.11 -4.57 0.25
C VAL A 703 -13.19 -5.34 -1.06
N ASN A 704 -13.95 -4.84 -2.05
CA ASN A 704 -14.08 -5.48 -3.35
C ASN A 704 -12.72 -5.64 -4.04
N SER A 705 -11.88 -4.58 -4.01
CA SER A 705 -10.55 -4.59 -4.63
C SER A 705 -9.61 -5.62 -3.99
N ILE A 706 -9.62 -5.76 -2.66
CA ILE A 706 -8.80 -6.73 -1.93
C ILE A 706 -9.21 -8.17 -2.27
N LEU A 707 -10.52 -8.42 -2.29
CA LEU A 707 -11.08 -9.76 -2.52
C LEU A 707 -10.84 -10.24 -3.95
N LEU A 708 -11.15 -9.39 -4.95
CA LEU A 708 -10.98 -9.73 -6.37
C LEU A 708 -9.53 -9.97 -6.73
N ALA A 709 -8.63 -9.16 -6.21
CA ALA A 709 -7.18 -9.35 -6.42
C ALA A 709 -6.64 -10.61 -5.74
N GLY A 710 -7.43 -11.31 -4.91
CA GLY A 710 -6.99 -12.50 -4.17
C GLY A 710 -6.01 -12.20 -3.05
N ARG A 711 -6.05 -11.00 -2.49
CA ARG A 711 -5.13 -10.56 -1.42
C ARG A 711 -5.57 -10.99 -0.03
N ALA A 712 -6.86 -11.26 0.15
CA ALA A 712 -7.42 -11.84 1.37
C ALA A 712 -8.76 -12.53 1.05
N ASP A 713 -9.24 -13.33 2.00
CA ASP A 713 -10.54 -14.01 1.89
C ASP A 713 -11.66 -13.24 2.58
N LEU A 714 -11.31 -12.45 3.60
CA LEU A 714 -12.20 -11.60 4.38
C LEU A 714 -11.53 -10.23 4.63
N CYS A 715 -12.34 -9.22 4.90
CA CYS A 715 -11.87 -7.89 5.28
C CYS A 715 -12.46 -7.48 6.64
N ALA A 716 -11.58 -7.14 7.58
CA ALA A 716 -11.97 -6.61 8.87
C ALA A 716 -12.02 -5.08 8.81
N VAL A 717 -13.22 -4.52 8.99
CA VAL A 717 -13.51 -3.09 8.91
C VAL A 717 -13.83 -2.59 10.31
N GLY A 718 -12.86 -1.93 10.96
CA GLY A 718 -12.95 -1.51 12.37
C GLY A 718 -13.56 -0.12 12.54
N ARG A 719 -12.73 0.92 12.48
CA ARG A 719 -13.10 2.31 12.75
C ARG A 719 -14.27 2.83 11.90
N ALA A 720 -14.44 2.32 10.67
CA ALA A 720 -15.59 2.68 9.86
C ALA A 720 -16.90 2.19 10.48
N HIS A 721 -16.92 1.00 11.12
CA HIS A 721 -18.08 0.53 11.88
C HIS A 721 -18.27 1.22 13.23
N LEU A 722 -17.22 1.81 13.85
CA LEU A 722 -17.40 2.68 15.01
C LEU A 722 -18.04 4.01 14.64
N TYR A 723 -17.68 4.54 13.45
CA TYR A 723 -18.28 5.77 12.94
C TYR A 723 -19.72 5.53 12.45
N ASP A 724 -19.95 4.42 11.75
CA ASP A 724 -21.24 4.01 11.20
C ASP A 724 -21.47 2.51 11.45
N PRO A 725 -22.17 2.14 12.53
CA PRO A 725 -22.47 0.72 12.81
C PRO A 725 -23.22 0.01 11.66
N MET A 726 -23.93 0.77 10.81
CA MET A 726 -24.69 0.25 9.65
C MET A 726 -23.86 0.23 8.36
N TRP A 727 -22.56 0.43 8.43
CA TRP A 727 -21.66 0.57 7.28
C TRP A 727 -21.85 -0.53 6.22
N THR A 728 -21.98 -1.80 6.61
CA THR A 728 -22.17 -2.90 5.64
C THR A 728 -23.53 -2.83 4.95
N LEU A 729 -24.60 -2.42 5.66
CA LEU A 729 -25.92 -2.21 5.06
C LEU A 729 -25.91 -1.01 4.11
N HIS A 730 -25.24 0.08 4.49
CA HIS A 730 -25.09 1.25 3.61
C HIS A 730 -24.28 0.90 2.36
N ALA A 731 -23.21 0.12 2.50
CA ALA A 731 -22.45 -0.40 1.36
C ALA A 731 -23.30 -1.29 0.43
N ALA A 732 -24.22 -2.08 0.99
CA ALA A 732 -25.18 -2.87 0.20
C ALA A 732 -26.15 -1.96 -0.57
N ALA A 733 -26.72 -0.96 0.10
CA ALA A 733 -27.66 -0.02 -0.52
C ALA A 733 -26.99 0.81 -1.64
N GLU A 734 -25.75 1.26 -1.43
CA GLU A 734 -24.99 2.00 -2.42
C GLU A 734 -24.68 1.18 -3.68
N GLN A 735 -24.45 -0.13 -3.51
CA GLN A 735 -24.21 -1.07 -4.61
C GLN A 735 -25.51 -1.71 -5.16
N GLY A 736 -26.68 -1.28 -4.69
CA GLY A 736 -27.97 -1.81 -5.14
C GLY A 736 -28.24 -3.26 -4.70
N TYR A 737 -27.48 -3.79 -3.72
CA TYR A 737 -27.64 -5.16 -3.25
C TYR A 737 -28.77 -5.29 -2.22
N THR A 738 -29.73 -6.18 -2.46
CA THR A 738 -30.89 -6.44 -1.60
C THR A 738 -30.98 -7.90 -1.13
N GLY A 739 -29.93 -8.69 -1.37
CA GLY A 739 -29.92 -10.11 -1.06
C GLY A 739 -29.68 -10.42 0.42
N THR A 740 -29.72 -11.71 0.76
CA THR A 740 -29.56 -12.21 2.14
C THR A 740 -28.15 -12.06 2.72
N GLY A 741 -27.17 -11.69 1.90
CA GLY A 741 -25.79 -11.41 2.35
C GLY A 741 -25.68 -10.18 3.27
N ALA A 742 -26.61 -9.22 3.17
CA ALA A 742 -26.70 -8.06 4.04
C ALA A 742 -28.18 -7.75 4.35
N PRO A 743 -28.83 -8.55 5.21
CA PRO A 743 -30.26 -8.44 5.46
C PRO A 743 -30.55 -7.20 6.30
N TRP A 744 -31.39 -6.32 5.76
CA TRP A 744 -31.94 -5.22 6.52
C TRP A 744 -32.97 -5.71 7.54
N PRO A 745 -32.93 -5.27 8.81
CA PRO A 745 -33.99 -5.51 9.74
C PRO A 745 -35.34 -5.11 9.15
N SER A 746 -36.41 -5.91 9.34
CA SER A 746 -37.68 -5.71 8.70
C SER A 746 -38.27 -4.30 8.90
N ALA A 747 -38.08 -3.75 10.12
CA ALA A 747 -38.52 -2.40 10.48
C ALA A 747 -37.74 -1.29 9.73
N TRP A 748 -36.54 -1.58 9.24
CA TRP A 748 -35.65 -0.59 8.58
C TRP A 748 -35.64 -0.73 7.07
N ARG A 749 -36.29 -1.73 6.49
CA ARG A 749 -36.36 -1.93 5.03
C ARG A 749 -36.80 -0.70 4.22
N PRO A 750 -37.72 0.18 4.72
CA PRO A 750 -38.02 1.41 4.00
C PRO A 750 -36.81 2.33 3.80
N GLY A 751 -35.85 2.29 4.71
CA GLY A 751 -34.58 3.06 4.62
C GLY A 751 -33.53 2.45 3.70
N SER A 752 -33.70 1.21 3.22
CA SER A 752 -32.70 0.52 2.36
C SER A 752 -32.67 1.08 0.92
N ARG A 753 -33.60 1.93 0.54
CA ARG A 753 -33.70 2.55 -0.78
C ARG A 753 -33.17 3.97 -0.69
N LYS A 754 -32.32 4.38 -1.64
CA LYS A 754 -31.93 5.80 -1.76
C LYS A 754 -33.20 6.65 -1.90
N PRO A 755 -33.34 7.77 -1.14
CA PRO A 755 -34.41 8.70 -1.33
C PRO A 755 -34.45 9.17 -2.81
N PRO A 756 -35.63 9.31 -3.43
CA PRO A 756 -35.74 9.91 -4.75
C PRO A 756 -35.12 11.31 -4.77
N GLY A 757 -34.19 11.58 -5.64
CA GLY A 757 -33.49 12.89 -5.74
C GLY A 757 -32.19 13.03 -4.94
N ALA A 758 -31.75 12.01 -4.22
CA ALA A 758 -30.35 11.97 -3.75
C ALA A 758 -29.47 11.64 -4.96
N GLY A 759 -28.99 12.69 -5.63
CA GLY A 759 -28.09 12.57 -6.77
C GLY A 759 -26.83 11.81 -6.38
N SER A 760 -26.18 11.23 -7.39
CA SER A 760 -24.91 10.51 -7.32
C SER A 760 -23.72 11.34 -6.78
N ASP A 761 -23.93 12.62 -6.47
CA ASP A 761 -22.88 13.58 -6.15
C ASP A 761 -22.50 13.65 -4.66
N ARG A 762 -23.14 12.88 -3.80
CA ARG A 762 -22.60 12.70 -2.44
C ARG A 762 -21.68 11.49 -2.45
N VAL A 763 -20.43 11.76 -2.80
CA VAL A 763 -19.31 10.93 -2.30
C VAL A 763 -19.52 10.79 -0.80
N PRO A 764 -19.71 9.57 -0.25
CA PRO A 764 -19.80 9.41 1.19
C PRO A 764 -18.62 10.12 1.83
N PRO A 765 -18.80 10.80 2.99
CA PRO A 765 -17.69 11.48 3.62
C PRO A 765 -16.58 10.46 3.77
N ARG A 766 -15.47 10.67 3.06
CA ARG A 766 -14.29 9.85 3.20
C ARG A 766 -13.88 9.95 4.65
N LEU A 767 -14.05 8.87 5.39
CA LEU A 767 -13.47 8.75 6.71
C LEU A 767 -11.97 8.91 6.54
N HIS A 768 -11.45 10.08 6.85
CA HIS A 768 -10.03 10.31 6.97
C HIS A 768 -9.58 9.63 8.27
N LEU A 769 -9.45 8.29 8.22
CA LEU A 769 -9.04 7.45 9.34
C LEU A 769 -7.56 7.65 9.71
N LEU A 770 -6.82 8.25 8.80
CA LEU A 770 -5.50 8.78 9.05
C LEU A 770 -5.65 10.30 9.14
N ARG A 771 -5.05 10.93 10.15
CA ARG A 771 -4.70 12.34 10.13
C ARG A 771 -3.62 12.57 9.05
N GLU A 772 -3.92 12.25 7.79
CA GLU A 772 -3.36 13.03 6.72
C GLU A 772 -4.11 14.35 6.85
N THR A 773 -3.49 15.36 7.43
CA THR A 773 -3.76 16.71 7.05
C THR A 773 -3.58 16.73 5.55
N VAL A 774 -4.65 16.55 4.82
CA VAL A 774 -4.73 16.97 3.44
C VAL A 774 -4.70 18.48 3.55
N GLU A 775 -3.49 19.05 3.68
CA GLU A 775 -3.27 20.44 3.36
C GLU A 775 -3.89 20.61 1.99
N ALA A 776 -4.77 21.58 1.88
CA ALA A 776 -5.60 21.75 0.70
C ALA A 776 -4.69 21.76 -0.53
N VAL A 777 -4.78 20.72 -1.36
CA VAL A 777 -3.96 20.61 -2.58
C VAL A 777 -4.19 21.88 -3.37
N PRO A 778 -3.15 22.65 -3.72
CA PRO A 778 -3.28 23.89 -4.50
C PRO A 778 -4.14 23.68 -5.73
N ARG A 779 -4.89 24.71 -6.16
CA ARG A 779 -5.84 24.58 -7.29
C ARG A 779 -5.19 24.05 -8.56
N ARG A 780 -3.90 24.35 -8.81
CA ARG A 780 -3.13 23.91 -9.97
C ARG A 780 -2.93 22.38 -10.05
N TRP A 781 -3.10 21.64 -8.92
CA TRP A 781 -2.96 20.19 -8.84
C TRP A 781 -4.29 19.46 -8.70
N ARG A 782 -5.42 20.19 -8.80
CA ARG A 782 -6.74 19.56 -8.76
C ARG A 782 -7.12 19.08 -10.16
N PRO A 783 -7.58 17.84 -10.32
CA PRO A 783 -8.14 17.38 -11.60
C PRO A 783 -9.23 18.33 -12.06
N LYS A 784 -9.19 18.75 -13.32
CA LYS A 784 -10.29 19.46 -13.94
C LYS A 784 -11.24 18.43 -14.53
N CYS A 785 -12.51 18.52 -14.17
CA CYS A 785 -13.55 17.59 -14.64
C CYS A 785 -13.81 17.66 -16.16
N ASP A 786 -13.26 18.64 -16.86
CA ASP A 786 -13.53 18.93 -18.28
C ASP A 786 -12.22 19.04 -19.10
N SER A 787 -11.32 18.05 -19.00
CA SER A 787 -10.14 18.05 -19.86
C SER A 787 -10.53 17.73 -21.31
N PRO A 788 -10.22 18.60 -22.29
CA PRO A 788 -10.52 18.34 -23.69
C PRO A 788 -9.66 17.23 -24.32
N LEU A 789 -8.72 16.66 -23.57
CA LEU A 789 -7.73 15.69 -24.05
C LEU A 789 -8.20 14.24 -23.97
N VAL A 790 -9.22 13.96 -23.15
CA VAL A 790 -9.90 12.67 -23.12
C VAL A 790 -11.39 12.91 -23.35
N ALA A 791 -11.76 13.17 -24.60
CA ALA A 791 -13.11 12.88 -25.03
C ALA A 791 -13.26 11.35 -25.02
N VAL A 792 -13.76 10.81 -23.93
CA VAL A 792 -14.29 9.44 -23.97
C VAL A 792 -15.40 9.45 -25.03
N PRO A 793 -15.31 8.70 -26.12
CA PRO A 793 -16.39 8.60 -27.08
C PRO A 793 -17.61 8.02 -26.36
N GLY A 794 -18.62 8.86 -26.05
CA GLY A 794 -19.89 8.37 -25.52
C GLY A 794 -20.52 9.15 -24.36
N ARG A 795 -19.96 10.25 -23.85
CA ARG A 795 -20.68 11.14 -22.94
C ARG A 795 -21.11 12.41 -23.66
N ARG A 796 -22.38 12.46 -24.05
CA ARG A 796 -23.21 13.67 -24.14
C ARG A 796 -24.22 13.63 -22.99
#